data_8ee937b034f823f0231793015ffd7fbf
#
_entry.id   8ee937b034f823f0231793015ffd7fbf
#
_cell.length_a   1.000
_cell.length_b   1.000
_cell.length_c   1.000
_cell.angle_alpha   90.00
_cell.angle_beta   90.00
_cell.angle_gamma   90.00
#
_symmetry.space_group_name_H-M   'P 1'
#
loop_
_entity.id
_entity.type
_entity.pdbx_description
1 polymer ?
#
loop_
_entity_poly.entity_id
_entity_poly.type
_entity_poly.pdbx_seq_one_letter_code
_entity_poly.pdbx_strand_id
1 'polypeptide(L)'
;GNTSFSYEHSGSHFACTSSSAAFPASVVGTIYRGCRTFAFKTRCSGDRTCRVGFSFVPILARQEEYSAHPSFSSLFIEADYDSTERILHFKRRGGGFPYCAIALSDTDILPQFTACKDHIYAHSVKEMSDVFPLKIRSEGIGATINPLCAILTPERKGGEFVFLVTCGGSKKECTEQLLRARRKRFTRQHTAPPCPEADEMLAKMLFSRPSEGLSDVDSSCLWRLSLSGTVPLAVMEVYEETSAISRALRAFLRLKTAFVKTELLFLVHEKEKYSSPLRAFIVEQTESEYAPFMHRAGGIAVADADSFSAEELAFLKRYAFDYSESDSIEIPGAALPLYVPPKIMGYEPKTVAAEVKNGFSYDASGVVSDEIKEHYMPYSYVMAGYAAGTVVTHKTLGFVFWRNARECRVTSFDGNPYAAYYGIRIVAGIAGRFFDLAAFSEKTVFEGGKSVYSGSIAGHGYELKVYARTKLPAVEYRLKFDGISPTCMLIKEQSADMTADNKGGVWLFSDMRHRAVPFVGFMKCSEKCETVNDSALLFCGVDAQRRDILAFSCTTDEVSFAIGGAPGREAALRVASLCCRGDTSGEAEAFVKKHIPGYRLQSGNAGLDALFSHFAPYQTAISRFFGKTGFYQTGGAFGFRDQLQDCFCLVYSSPETVRVHILRCCAHQYREGDVMHWWFRAPQGDTGIRTKCSDDFLYLPWAVADYIEKTGDADILNVRIGYMESLPPESGERYETPARSESRESVYMHCIRALANGEKTGSHGLSLMGSCDWNDGMSRIGSGGRGESVFTSWLYVLVCREFLPVMKLMEDYRSIAHFTAVSAGLVLALERNAFDGDRYIRAYDDAGRVIGGRNSPECSVDILGQAFAAMTLGRTERTVSGLDTAYRALFDRKAKLFRLFDPPFDRYDAGY
;
A
#
# COMPACT_ATOMS: atom_id res chain seq x y z
N GLY A 1 -23.51 -29.56 8.33
CA GLY A 1 -22.72 -30.58 9.05
C GLY A 1 -21.29 -30.05 9.16
N ASN A 2 -20.74 -30.08 10.37
CA ASN A 2 -19.39 -29.60 10.63
C ASN A 2 -18.39 -30.42 9.82
N THR A 3 -17.66 -29.77 8.93
CA THR A 3 -16.55 -30.34 8.20
C THR A 3 -15.28 -30.03 8.96
N SER A 4 -14.59 -31.00 9.53
CA SER A 4 -13.28 -30.82 10.11
C SER A 4 -12.21 -31.18 9.08
N PHE A 5 -11.08 -30.50 9.15
CA PHE A 5 -9.90 -30.79 8.31
C PHE A 5 -8.75 -31.16 9.21
N SER A 6 -8.00 -32.17 8.82
CA SER A 6 -6.72 -32.51 9.43
C SER A 6 -5.58 -32.05 8.54
N TYR A 7 -4.48 -31.61 9.12
CA TYR A 7 -3.30 -31.11 8.42
C TYR A 7 -2.08 -31.95 8.83
N GLU A 8 -1.31 -32.35 7.83
CA GLU A 8 0.01 -32.92 8.00
C GLU A 8 1.01 -32.13 7.17
N HIS A 9 2.17 -31.83 7.70
CA HIS A 9 3.27 -31.25 6.92
C HIS A 9 4.60 -31.90 7.25
N SER A 10 5.47 -31.95 6.28
CA SER A 10 6.86 -32.29 6.42
C SER A 10 7.66 -31.64 5.31
N GLY A 11 8.63 -30.83 5.63
CA GLY A 11 9.61 -30.14 4.78
C GLY A 11 9.25 -29.78 3.33
N SER A 12 8.86 -30.73 2.53
CA SER A 12 8.47 -30.54 1.11
C SER A 12 7.05 -30.97 0.81
N HIS A 13 6.26 -31.29 1.83
CA HIS A 13 4.95 -31.91 1.68
C HIS A 13 3.94 -31.29 2.65
N PHE A 14 2.76 -30.98 2.13
CA PHE A 14 1.61 -30.51 2.88
C PHE A 14 0.41 -31.38 2.51
N ALA A 15 -0.35 -31.82 3.50
CA ALA A 15 -1.61 -32.52 3.28
C ALA A 15 -2.73 -31.93 4.13
N CYS A 16 -3.90 -31.75 3.51
CA CYS A 16 -5.13 -31.34 4.18
C CYS A 16 -6.22 -32.32 3.80
N THR A 17 -6.89 -32.92 4.78
CA THR A 17 -7.94 -33.91 4.54
C THR A 17 -9.22 -33.50 5.24
N SER A 18 -10.34 -33.52 4.51
CA SER A 18 -11.69 -33.30 5.07
C SER A 18 -12.23 -34.58 5.67
N SER A 19 -12.72 -34.50 6.90
CA SER A 19 -13.40 -35.59 7.60
C SER A 19 -14.90 -35.67 7.34
N SER A 20 -15.45 -34.82 6.46
CA SER A 20 -16.89 -34.85 6.14
C SER A 20 -17.25 -36.04 5.28
N ALA A 21 -18.12 -36.93 5.77
CA ALA A 21 -18.68 -37.99 4.98
C ALA A 21 -19.48 -37.50 3.76
N ALA A 22 -19.98 -36.28 3.81
CA ALA A 22 -20.70 -35.63 2.71
C ALA A 22 -19.78 -35.06 1.62
N PHE A 23 -18.50 -34.77 1.97
CA PHE A 23 -17.51 -34.19 1.07
C PHE A 23 -16.09 -34.67 1.41
N PRO A 24 -15.79 -35.95 1.15
CA PRO A 24 -14.44 -36.45 1.37
C PRO A 24 -13.50 -35.85 0.31
N ALA A 25 -12.69 -34.92 0.72
CA ALA A 25 -11.71 -34.29 -0.15
C ALA A 25 -10.35 -34.23 0.57
N SER A 26 -9.29 -34.42 -0.19
CA SER A 26 -7.93 -34.20 0.30
C SER A 26 -7.15 -33.33 -0.66
N VAL A 27 -6.30 -32.46 -0.14
CA VAL A 27 -5.31 -31.67 -0.90
C VAL A 27 -3.93 -32.03 -0.38
N VAL A 28 -3.06 -32.39 -1.29
CA VAL A 28 -1.67 -32.72 -0.98
C VAL A 28 -0.78 -31.84 -1.84
N GLY A 29 0.08 -31.03 -1.21
CA GLY A 29 1.09 -30.23 -1.89
C GLY A 29 2.47 -30.87 -1.81
N THR A 30 3.26 -30.81 -2.88
CA THR A 30 4.64 -31.26 -2.89
C THR A 30 5.48 -30.42 -3.87
N ILE A 31 6.79 -30.37 -3.62
CA ILE A 31 7.74 -29.71 -4.51
C ILE A 31 8.46 -30.76 -5.35
N TYR A 32 8.40 -30.63 -6.67
CA TYR A 32 9.17 -31.50 -7.57
C TYR A 32 10.59 -30.97 -7.74
N ARG A 33 11.56 -31.60 -7.11
CA ARG A 33 12.98 -31.29 -7.33
C ARG A 33 13.38 -31.44 -8.79
N GLY A 34 14.30 -30.60 -9.24
CA GLY A 34 14.82 -30.62 -10.61
C GLY A 34 13.90 -30.00 -11.66
N CYS A 35 12.68 -29.59 -11.30
CA CYS A 35 11.83 -28.78 -12.15
C CYS A 35 11.20 -27.57 -11.40
N ARG A 36 11.63 -27.27 -10.18
CA ARG A 36 11.21 -26.08 -9.37
C ARG A 36 9.69 -25.85 -9.41
N THR A 37 8.91 -26.95 -9.38
CA THR A 37 7.47 -26.92 -9.57
C THR A 37 6.78 -27.40 -8.31
N PHE A 38 5.80 -26.63 -7.85
CA PHE A 38 4.86 -27.02 -6.81
C PHE A 38 3.73 -27.82 -7.45
N ALA A 39 3.42 -28.98 -6.90
CA ALA A 39 2.31 -29.80 -7.33
C ALA A 39 1.28 -29.89 -6.20
N PHE A 40 0.05 -29.53 -6.52
CA PHE A 40 -1.10 -29.62 -5.60
C PHE A 40 -2.06 -30.68 -6.13
N LYS A 41 -2.10 -31.82 -5.45
CA LYS A 41 -2.98 -32.94 -5.77
C LYS A 41 -4.24 -32.84 -4.93
N THR A 42 -5.36 -32.74 -5.60
CA THR A 42 -6.68 -32.74 -4.96
C THR A 42 -7.41 -34.02 -5.34
N ARG A 43 -7.96 -34.70 -4.34
CA ARG A 43 -8.78 -35.89 -4.54
C ARG A 43 -10.16 -35.66 -3.96
N CYS A 44 -11.18 -35.84 -4.78
CA CYS A 44 -12.56 -35.86 -4.37
C CYS A 44 -13.10 -37.30 -4.52
N SER A 45 -13.62 -37.89 -3.44
CA SER A 45 -14.21 -39.23 -3.44
C SER A 45 -15.71 -39.14 -3.25
N GLY A 46 -16.45 -40.03 -3.95
CA GLY A 46 -17.91 -40.12 -3.86
C GLY A 46 -18.60 -40.06 -5.24
N ASP A 47 -19.89 -40.42 -5.24
CA ASP A 47 -20.70 -40.45 -6.47
C ASP A 47 -21.25 -39.09 -6.91
N ARG A 48 -20.91 -38.02 -6.18
CA ARG A 48 -21.34 -36.65 -6.49
C ARG A 48 -20.45 -36.03 -7.55
N THR A 49 -21.07 -35.23 -8.42
CA THR A 49 -20.37 -34.41 -9.40
C THR A 49 -19.67 -33.24 -8.66
N CYS A 50 -18.40 -33.08 -8.87
CA CYS A 50 -17.61 -32.00 -8.31
C CYS A 50 -16.81 -31.23 -9.38
N ARG A 51 -16.53 -29.99 -9.09
CA ARG A 51 -15.52 -29.17 -9.77
C ARG A 51 -14.44 -28.81 -8.76
N VAL A 52 -13.22 -28.75 -9.21
CA VAL A 52 -12.10 -28.34 -8.36
C VAL A 52 -11.52 -27.06 -8.95
N GLY A 53 -11.42 -26.03 -8.13
CA GLY A 53 -10.77 -24.77 -8.48
C GLY A 53 -9.47 -24.58 -7.70
N PHE A 54 -8.47 -24.04 -8.38
CA PHE A 54 -7.24 -23.57 -7.76
C PHE A 54 -7.03 -22.11 -8.11
N SER A 55 -6.80 -21.27 -7.11
CA SER A 55 -6.59 -19.85 -7.34
C SER A 55 -5.54 -19.27 -6.42
N PHE A 56 -4.86 -18.25 -6.90
CA PHE A 56 -3.93 -17.42 -6.13
C PHE A 56 -3.76 -16.05 -6.78
N VAL A 57 -3.32 -15.08 -6.01
CA VAL A 57 -2.93 -13.77 -6.53
C VAL A 57 -1.45 -13.79 -6.89
N PRO A 58 -1.08 -13.60 -8.17
CA PRO A 58 0.32 -13.53 -8.56
C PRO A 58 0.92 -12.19 -8.08
N ILE A 59 1.81 -12.26 -7.10
CA ILE A 59 2.56 -11.10 -6.59
C ILE A 59 3.98 -11.20 -7.15
N LEU A 60 4.27 -10.43 -8.22
CA LEU A 60 5.58 -10.35 -8.85
C LEU A 60 6.19 -8.99 -8.54
N ALA A 61 6.47 -8.74 -7.27
CA ALA A 61 7.02 -7.49 -6.76
C ALA A 61 7.94 -7.79 -5.57
N ARG A 62 8.83 -6.86 -5.24
CA ARG A 62 9.55 -6.92 -3.97
C ARG A 62 8.57 -6.74 -2.83
N GLN A 63 8.84 -7.37 -1.70
CA GLN A 63 7.93 -7.35 -0.55
C GLN A 63 7.69 -5.93 -0.05
N GLU A 64 8.73 -5.11 -0.04
CA GLU A 64 8.68 -3.70 0.39
C GLU A 64 7.79 -2.87 -0.54
N GLU A 65 7.93 -3.03 -1.85
CA GLU A 65 7.11 -2.36 -2.88
C GLU A 65 5.64 -2.79 -2.77
N TYR A 66 5.39 -4.10 -2.67
CA TYR A 66 4.04 -4.62 -2.53
C TYR A 66 3.38 -4.17 -1.22
N SER A 67 4.11 -4.21 -0.11
CA SER A 67 3.59 -3.75 1.19
C SER A 67 3.30 -2.26 1.22
N ALA A 68 4.07 -1.46 0.48
CA ALA A 68 3.84 -0.02 0.38
C ALA A 68 2.64 0.32 -0.51
N HIS A 69 2.57 -0.29 -1.70
CA HIS A 69 1.59 0.03 -2.75
C HIS A 69 1.08 -1.24 -3.46
N PRO A 70 0.24 -2.07 -2.82
CA PRO A 70 -0.23 -3.33 -3.40
C PRO A 70 -0.96 -3.16 -4.73
N SER A 71 -1.87 -2.18 -4.81
CA SER A 71 -2.63 -1.90 -6.03
C SER A 71 -1.72 -1.45 -7.16
N PHE A 72 -0.74 -0.59 -6.88
CA PHE A 72 0.22 -0.13 -7.88
C PHE A 72 1.08 -1.28 -8.40
N SER A 73 1.61 -2.13 -7.51
CA SER A 73 2.39 -3.30 -7.90
C SER A 73 1.60 -4.27 -8.79
N SER A 74 0.29 -4.33 -8.60
CA SER A 74 -0.60 -5.18 -9.40
C SER A 74 -0.82 -4.69 -10.83
N LEU A 75 -0.69 -3.39 -11.11
CA LEU A 75 -0.88 -2.80 -12.44
C LEU A 75 0.14 -3.30 -13.48
N PHE A 76 1.27 -3.81 -13.04
CA PHE A 76 2.33 -4.29 -13.92
C PHE A 76 2.23 -5.77 -14.27
N ILE A 77 1.22 -6.48 -13.77
CA ILE A 77 1.04 -7.91 -14.04
C ILE A 77 0.34 -8.12 -15.39
N GLU A 78 0.92 -8.95 -16.19
CA GLU A 78 0.35 -9.40 -17.46
C GLU A 78 0.17 -10.90 -17.44
N ALA A 79 -0.92 -11.36 -18.04
CA ALA A 79 -1.22 -12.78 -18.22
C ALA A 79 -1.18 -13.15 -19.69
N ASP A 80 -0.70 -14.37 -19.98
CA ASP A 80 -0.67 -14.95 -21.30
C ASP A 80 -1.02 -16.43 -21.22
N TYR A 81 -1.87 -16.91 -22.13
CA TYR A 81 -2.29 -18.31 -22.17
C TYR A 81 -1.75 -19.02 -23.40
N ASP A 82 -0.91 -20.02 -23.16
CA ASP A 82 -0.47 -20.94 -24.19
C ASP A 82 -1.55 -22.03 -24.42
N SER A 83 -2.31 -21.88 -25.50
CA SER A 83 -3.38 -22.81 -25.83
C SER A 83 -2.90 -24.19 -26.28
N THR A 84 -1.66 -24.29 -26.79
CA THR A 84 -1.04 -25.57 -27.23
C THR A 84 -0.67 -26.39 -26.02
N GLU A 85 0.07 -25.80 -25.10
CA GLU A 85 0.55 -26.45 -23.89
C GLU A 85 -0.45 -26.34 -22.73
N ARG A 86 -1.50 -25.52 -22.88
CA ARG A 86 -2.52 -25.24 -21.84
C ARG A 86 -1.90 -24.76 -20.54
N ILE A 87 -1.06 -23.73 -20.68
CA ILE A 87 -0.34 -23.11 -19.57
C ILE A 87 -0.74 -21.64 -19.47
N LEU A 88 -1.14 -21.19 -18.29
CA LEU A 88 -1.37 -19.80 -17.97
C LEU A 88 -0.11 -19.22 -17.35
N HIS A 89 0.46 -18.21 -17.99
CA HIS A 89 1.67 -17.51 -17.59
C HIS A 89 1.36 -16.13 -17.03
N PHE A 90 2.13 -15.71 -16.06
CA PHE A 90 2.13 -14.34 -15.53
C PHE A 90 3.54 -13.77 -15.57
N LYS A 91 3.66 -12.51 -15.95
CA LYS A 91 4.90 -11.74 -15.89
C LYS A 91 4.62 -10.35 -15.35
N ARG A 92 5.66 -9.68 -14.84
CA ARG A 92 5.62 -8.24 -14.56
C ARG A 92 6.29 -7.48 -15.71
N ARG A 93 5.66 -6.41 -16.20
CA ARG A 93 6.28 -5.46 -17.13
C ARG A 93 7.50 -4.79 -16.48
N GLY A 94 8.48 -4.36 -17.26
CA GLY A 94 9.67 -3.66 -16.78
C GLY A 94 10.87 -4.55 -16.45
N GLY A 95 10.76 -5.90 -16.60
CA GLY A 95 11.88 -6.83 -16.44
C GLY A 95 12.36 -7.04 -14.99
N GLY A 96 13.37 -7.92 -14.82
CA GLY A 96 13.99 -8.15 -13.51
C GLY A 96 13.21 -9.01 -12.51
N PHE A 97 11.98 -9.40 -12.84
CA PHE A 97 11.14 -10.26 -12.00
C PHE A 97 10.94 -11.64 -12.63
N PRO A 98 10.77 -12.70 -11.81
CA PRO A 98 10.49 -14.02 -12.34
C PRO A 98 9.13 -14.08 -13.04
N TYR A 99 9.00 -15.00 -13.99
CA TYR A 99 7.72 -15.45 -14.50
C TYR A 99 7.08 -16.44 -13.53
N CYS A 100 5.76 -16.43 -13.45
CA CYS A 100 4.98 -17.45 -12.77
C CYS A 100 4.09 -18.15 -13.79
N ALA A 101 3.90 -19.46 -13.65
CA ALA A 101 3.03 -20.19 -14.54
C ALA A 101 2.30 -21.33 -13.84
N ILE A 102 1.10 -21.66 -14.34
CA ILE A 102 0.26 -22.74 -13.81
C ILE A 102 -0.31 -23.59 -14.94
N ALA A 103 -0.45 -24.89 -14.66
CA ALA A 103 -1.11 -25.84 -15.54
C ALA A 103 -1.75 -26.99 -14.77
N LEU A 104 -2.68 -27.70 -15.39
CA LEU A 104 -3.08 -29.02 -14.95
C LEU A 104 -2.05 -30.06 -15.41
N SER A 105 -1.81 -31.08 -14.57
CA SER A 105 -0.93 -32.21 -14.95
C SER A 105 -1.55 -33.05 -16.06
N ASP A 106 -2.86 -33.27 -16.00
CA ASP A 106 -3.62 -33.99 -17.01
C ASP A 106 -3.94 -33.06 -18.20
N THR A 107 -3.35 -33.36 -19.34
CA THR A 107 -3.52 -32.61 -20.59
C THR A 107 -4.85 -32.89 -21.30
N ASP A 108 -5.55 -33.98 -20.96
CA ASP A 108 -6.85 -34.30 -21.55
C ASP A 108 -7.99 -33.49 -20.96
N ILE A 109 -7.73 -32.87 -19.82
CA ILE A 109 -8.67 -31.95 -19.15
C ILE A 109 -8.52 -30.56 -19.74
N LEU A 110 -9.62 -30.00 -20.30
CA LEU A 110 -9.70 -28.61 -20.72
C LEU A 110 -10.21 -27.74 -19.55
N PRO A 111 -9.34 -27.00 -18.87
CA PRO A 111 -9.78 -26.15 -17.79
C PRO A 111 -10.42 -24.87 -18.28
N GLN A 112 -11.34 -24.32 -17.50
CA GLN A 112 -11.68 -22.92 -17.56
C GLN A 112 -10.66 -22.14 -16.73
N PHE A 113 -10.28 -20.94 -17.18
CA PHE A 113 -9.32 -20.11 -16.45
C PHE A 113 -9.69 -18.64 -16.51
N THR A 114 -9.20 -17.86 -15.56
CA THR A 114 -9.18 -16.41 -15.66
C THR A 114 -7.92 -15.84 -15.01
N ALA A 115 -7.46 -14.73 -15.54
CA ALA A 115 -6.34 -13.96 -15.01
C ALA A 115 -6.79 -12.68 -14.27
N CYS A 116 -8.09 -12.42 -14.14
CA CYS A 116 -8.65 -11.22 -13.54
C CYS A 116 -9.70 -11.55 -12.48
N LYS A 117 -9.60 -10.92 -11.30
CA LYS A 117 -10.59 -11.06 -10.22
C LYS A 117 -12.00 -10.67 -10.64
N ASP A 118 -12.12 -9.65 -11.51
CA ASP A 118 -13.42 -9.11 -11.94
C ASP A 118 -14.29 -10.14 -12.65
N HIS A 119 -13.68 -11.16 -13.23
CA HIS A 119 -14.39 -12.27 -13.88
C HIS A 119 -14.93 -13.32 -12.91
N ILE A 120 -14.47 -13.32 -11.67
CA ILE A 120 -14.92 -14.24 -10.61
C ILE A 120 -15.83 -13.53 -9.62
N TYR A 121 -15.42 -12.32 -9.23
CA TYR A 121 -16.13 -11.50 -8.27
C TYR A 121 -16.94 -10.44 -9.02
N ALA A 122 -18.22 -10.68 -9.28
CA ALA A 122 -19.08 -9.63 -9.80
C ALA A 122 -19.12 -8.47 -8.79
N HIS A 123 -18.29 -7.44 -9.03
CA HIS A 123 -18.24 -6.10 -8.42
C HIS A 123 -18.52 -5.95 -6.91
N SER A 124 -18.80 -7.00 -6.19
CA SER A 124 -18.90 -7.02 -4.74
C SER A 124 -18.12 -8.19 -4.22
N VAL A 125 -17.38 -7.93 -3.20
CA VAL A 125 -16.50 -8.91 -2.60
C VAL A 125 -17.33 -9.97 -1.93
N LYS A 126 -17.27 -11.16 -2.50
CA LYS A 126 -17.67 -12.39 -1.83
C LYS A 126 -16.40 -13.17 -1.47
N GLU A 127 -16.45 -13.84 -0.33
CA GLU A 127 -15.42 -14.82 0.00
C GLU A 127 -15.36 -15.89 -1.10
N MET A 128 -14.16 -16.43 -1.35
CA MET A 128 -13.93 -17.47 -2.37
C MET A 128 -14.88 -18.66 -2.23
N SER A 129 -15.39 -18.95 -1.02
CA SER A 129 -16.36 -20.00 -0.76
C SER A 129 -17.73 -19.78 -1.43
N ASP A 130 -18.10 -18.55 -1.71
CA ASP A 130 -19.41 -18.21 -2.30
C ASP A 130 -19.38 -18.19 -3.84
N VAL A 131 -18.20 -18.24 -4.43
CA VAL A 131 -17.99 -17.96 -5.87
C VAL A 131 -17.92 -19.22 -6.72
N PHE A 132 -17.76 -20.41 -6.13
CA PHE A 132 -17.53 -21.65 -6.84
C PHE A 132 -18.79 -22.41 -7.28
N PRO A 133 -19.78 -21.81 -7.94
CA PRO A 133 -20.51 -22.55 -8.97
C PRO A 133 -20.51 -21.84 -10.32
N LEU A 134 -19.77 -20.75 -10.49
CA LEU A 134 -19.89 -19.92 -11.69
C LEU A 134 -19.11 -20.49 -12.87
N LYS A 135 -19.65 -20.29 -14.05
CA LYS A 135 -18.94 -20.46 -15.32
C LYS A 135 -17.89 -19.35 -15.40
N ILE A 136 -16.62 -19.69 -15.26
CA ILE A 136 -15.53 -18.80 -15.56
C ILE A 136 -15.42 -18.68 -17.08
N ARG A 137 -15.50 -17.47 -17.63
CA ARG A 137 -15.11 -17.25 -19.02
C ARG A 137 -13.59 -17.30 -19.09
N SER A 138 -13.06 -18.03 -20.07
CA SER A 138 -11.60 -18.10 -20.32
C SER A 138 -11.13 -16.80 -20.95
N GLU A 139 -10.99 -15.77 -20.14
CA GLU A 139 -10.69 -14.39 -20.52
C GLU A 139 -9.63 -13.79 -19.56
N GLY A 140 -9.16 -12.58 -19.84
CA GLY A 140 -8.23 -11.84 -19.00
C GLY A 140 -6.77 -12.01 -19.41
N ILE A 141 -6.54 -12.17 -20.72
CA ILE A 141 -5.19 -12.17 -21.30
C ILE A 141 -4.73 -10.72 -21.51
N GLY A 142 -3.47 -10.45 -21.22
CA GLY A 142 -2.86 -9.13 -21.30
C GLY A 142 -2.72 -8.46 -19.95
N ALA A 143 -2.64 -7.13 -19.94
CA ALA A 143 -2.52 -6.36 -18.71
C ALA A 143 -3.83 -6.38 -17.91
N THR A 144 -3.73 -6.62 -16.62
CA THR A 144 -4.87 -6.61 -15.71
C THR A 144 -4.56 -5.75 -14.48
N ILE A 145 -5.51 -4.90 -14.14
CA ILE A 145 -5.41 -4.06 -12.93
C ILE A 145 -5.72 -4.84 -11.64
N ASN A 146 -6.30 -6.03 -11.77
CA ASN A 146 -6.73 -6.85 -10.65
C ASN A 146 -6.35 -8.33 -10.88
N PRO A 147 -5.06 -8.64 -10.81
CA PRO A 147 -4.56 -9.96 -11.18
C PRO A 147 -5.05 -11.05 -10.24
N LEU A 148 -5.56 -12.12 -10.81
CA LEU A 148 -5.87 -13.36 -10.12
C LEU A 148 -5.64 -14.51 -11.08
N CYS A 149 -4.89 -15.49 -10.64
CA CYS A 149 -4.88 -16.78 -11.30
C CYS A 149 -6.02 -17.63 -10.77
N ALA A 150 -6.94 -18.08 -11.61
CA ALA A 150 -7.89 -19.11 -11.23
C ALA A 150 -8.05 -20.13 -12.37
N ILE A 151 -7.93 -21.41 -12.04
CA ILE A 151 -8.16 -22.54 -12.94
C ILE A 151 -9.25 -23.41 -12.34
N LEU A 152 -10.26 -23.70 -13.11
CA LEU A 152 -11.41 -24.54 -12.72
C LEU A 152 -11.48 -25.77 -13.63
N THR A 153 -11.57 -26.95 -13.02
CA THR A 153 -11.78 -28.18 -13.76
C THR A 153 -13.23 -28.31 -14.25
N PRO A 154 -13.50 -29.09 -15.31
CA PRO A 154 -14.87 -29.44 -15.66
C PRO A 154 -15.53 -30.28 -14.57
N GLU A 155 -16.84 -30.40 -14.62
CA GLU A 155 -17.61 -31.26 -13.73
C GLU A 155 -17.29 -32.73 -13.99
N ARG A 156 -16.94 -33.45 -12.92
CA ARG A 156 -16.74 -34.91 -12.97
C ARG A 156 -17.27 -35.57 -11.70
N LYS A 157 -17.74 -36.82 -11.80
CA LYS A 157 -18.07 -37.70 -10.66
C LYS A 157 -16.76 -38.19 -10.05
N GLY A 158 -16.42 -37.67 -8.87
CA GLY A 158 -15.17 -37.98 -8.21
C GLY A 158 -13.94 -37.64 -9.06
N GLY A 159 -12.76 -37.81 -8.55
CA GLY A 159 -11.55 -37.66 -9.34
C GLY A 159 -10.37 -37.12 -8.57
N GLU A 160 -9.25 -37.25 -9.24
CA GLU A 160 -7.97 -36.74 -8.80
C GLU A 160 -7.49 -35.68 -9.80
N PHE A 161 -7.11 -34.52 -9.31
CA PHE A 161 -6.60 -33.42 -10.10
C PHE A 161 -5.26 -32.96 -9.53
N VAL A 162 -4.30 -32.68 -10.40
CA VAL A 162 -3.00 -32.14 -9.98
C VAL A 162 -2.75 -30.80 -10.69
N PHE A 163 -2.67 -29.75 -9.89
CA PHE A 163 -2.28 -28.42 -10.34
C PHE A 163 -0.78 -28.26 -10.16
N LEU A 164 -0.11 -27.77 -11.18
CA LEU A 164 1.33 -27.54 -11.22
C LEU A 164 1.60 -26.05 -11.30
N VAL A 165 2.35 -25.51 -10.35
CA VAL A 165 2.73 -24.09 -10.30
C VAL A 165 4.25 -23.98 -10.30
N THR A 166 4.79 -23.11 -11.14
CA THR A 166 6.24 -22.88 -11.22
C THR A 166 6.57 -21.40 -11.33
N CYS A 167 7.82 -21.07 -11.00
CA CYS A 167 8.42 -19.77 -11.27
C CYS A 167 9.78 -19.97 -11.96
N GLY A 168 10.12 -19.07 -12.89
CA GLY A 168 11.37 -19.13 -13.64
C GLY A 168 11.79 -17.76 -14.17
N GLY A 169 13.01 -17.64 -14.68
CA GLY A 169 13.54 -16.41 -15.27
C GLY A 169 12.95 -16.04 -16.63
N SER A 170 12.21 -16.96 -17.27
CA SER A 170 11.57 -16.71 -18.57
C SER A 170 10.33 -17.56 -18.77
N LYS A 171 9.45 -17.16 -19.72
CA LYS A 171 8.30 -17.94 -20.15
C LYS A 171 8.70 -19.35 -20.59
N LYS A 172 9.77 -19.45 -21.39
CA LYS A 172 10.31 -20.73 -21.89
C LYS A 172 10.72 -21.65 -20.76
N GLU A 173 11.45 -21.14 -19.78
CA GLU A 173 11.86 -21.90 -18.60
C GLU A 173 10.67 -22.43 -17.80
N CYS A 174 9.66 -21.58 -17.56
CA CYS A 174 8.43 -22.00 -16.88
C CYS A 174 7.71 -23.13 -17.65
N THR A 175 7.57 -22.98 -18.95
CA THR A 175 6.99 -24.02 -19.83
C THR A 175 7.75 -25.33 -19.72
N GLU A 176 9.08 -25.31 -19.89
CA GLU A 176 9.91 -26.50 -19.78
C GLU A 176 9.80 -27.20 -18.41
N GLN A 177 9.76 -26.42 -17.33
CA GLN A 177 9.60 -26.95 -15.98
C GLN A 177 8.23 -27.62 -15.78
N LEU A 178 7.15 -27.01 -16.26
CA LEU A 178 5.81 -27.61 -16.19
C LEU A 178 5.69 -28.86 -17.05
N LEU A 179 6.25 -28.88 -18.25
CA LEU A 179 6.28 -30.06 -19.10
C LEU A 179 7.10 -31.23 -18.49
N ARG A 180 8.21 -30.91 -17.83
CA ARG A 180 8.97 -31.91 -17.03
C ARG A 180 8.15 -32.43 -15.85
N ALA A 181 7.43 -31.55 -15.16
CA ALA A 181 6.57 -31.90 -14.01
C ALA A 181 5.40 -32.81 -14.44
N ARG A 182 4.77 -32.56 -15.59
CA ARG A 182 3.69 -33.40 -16.16
C ARG A 182 4.12 -34.83 -16.40
N ARG A 183 5.40 -35.07 -16.74
CA ARG A 183 5.96 -36.43 -16.96
C ARG A 183 6.25 -37.15 -15.66
N LYS A 184 6.24 -36.46 -14.51
CA LYS A 184 6.49 -37.07 -13.22
C LYS A 184 5.17 -37.58 -12.62
N ARG A 185 5.18 -38.84 -12.16
CA ARG A 185 4.08 -39.34 -11.33
C ARG A 185 4.11 -38.60 -10.00
N PHE A 186 2.94 -38.19 -9.52
CA PHE A 186 2.80 -37.65 -8.18
C PHE A 186 3.13 -38.74 -7.17
N THR A 187 4.39 -38.82 -6.78
CA THR A 187 4.87 -39.77 -5.77
C THR A 187 5.29 -38.96 -4.55
N ARG A 188 5.02 -39.49 -3.38
CA ARG A 188 5.54 -38.95 -2.11
C ARG A 188 7.05 -39.14 -2.08
N GLN A 189 7.81 -38.22 -2.67
CA GLN A 189 9.28 -38.29 -2.66
C GLN A 189 9.81 -37.42 -1.50
N HIS A 190 10.25 -38.07 -0.44
CA HIS A 190 11.14 -37.47 0.53
C HIS A 190 12.52 -37.26 -0.10
N THR A 191 12.85 -36.05 -0.46
CA THR A 191 14.05 -35.75 -1.25
C THR A 191 15.12 -34.95 -0.55
N ALA A 192 14.88 -34.53 0.69
CA ALA A 192 15.91 -34.04 1.59
C ALA A 192 15.88 -34.89 2.87
N PRO A 193 17.01 -35.12 3.51
CA PRO A 193 16.97 -35.65 4.86
C PRO A 193 16.02 -34.76 5.68
N PRO A 194 15.11 -35.39 6.43
CA PRO A 194 14.21 -34.63 7.29
C PRO A 194 15.06 -33.77 8.25
N CYS A 195 14.66 -32.51 8.42
CA CYS A 195 15.21 -31.65 9.44
C CYS A 195 14.03 -31.26 10.35
N PRO A 196 13.69 -32.14 11.31
CA PRO A 196 12.52 -31.94 12.16
C PRO A 196 12.56 -30.56 12.87
N GLU A 197 13.75 -30.11 13.22
CA GLU A 197 13.94 -28.83 13.88
C GLU A 197 13.59 -27.64 12.99
N ALA A 198 13.89 -27.72 11.67
CA ALA A 198 13.51 -26.66 10.73
C ALA A 198 12.01 -26.69 10.44
N ASP A 199 11.41 -27.89 10.36
CA ASP A 199 9.97 -28.04 10.18
C ASP A 199 9.20 -27.53 11.41
N GLU A 200 9.71 -27.76 12.62
CA GLU A 200 9.16 -27.25 13.86
C GLU A 200 9.29 -25.71 13.93
N MET A 201 10.46 -25.17 13.64
CA MET A 201 10.70 -23.73 13.63
C MET A 201 9.79 -23.03 12.60
N LEU A 202 9.61 -23.61 11.43
CA LEU A 202 8.69 -23.10 10.41
C LEU A 202 7.22 -23.17 10.87
N ALA A 203 6.83 -24.25 11.55
CA ALA A 203 5.48 -24.38 12.09
C ALA A 203 5.22 -23.33 13.18
N LYS A 204 6.15 -23.13 14.08
CA LYS A 204 6.07 -22.07 15.10
C LYS A 204 5.97 -20.69 14.42
N MET A 205 6.79 -20.40 13.42
CA MET A 205 6.76 -19.14 12.69
C MET A 205 5.41 -18.88 12.00
N LEU A 206 4.75 -19.92 11.48
CA LEU A 206 3.48 -19.80 10.78
C LEU A 206 2.25 -19.76 11.70
N PHE A 207 2.32 -20.41 12.85
CA PHE A 207 1.15 -20.68 13.70
C PHE A 207 1.24 -20.11 15.11
N SER A 208 2.44 -19.74 15.61
CA SER A 208 2.55 -19.06 16.88
C SER A 208 2.17 -17.59 16.75
N ARG A 209 1.65 -17.03 17.84
CA ARG A 209 1.32 -15.62 17.95
C ARG A 209 2.08 -15.01 19.10
N PRO A 210 2.45 -13.71 19.03
CA PRO A 210 3.03 -13.02 20.16
C PRO A 210 2.13 -13.15 21.39
N SER A 211 2.72 -13.31 22.56
CA SER A 211 1.98 -13.36 23.82
C SER A 211 1.31 -12.03 24.14
N GLU A 212 0.29 -12.04 25.02
CA GLU A 212 -0.47 -10.84 25.36
C GLU A 212 0.39 -9.79 26.11
N GLY A 213 0.01 -8.53 25.96
CA GLY A 213 0.57 -7.38 26.63
C GLY A 213 1.33 -6.43 25.69
N LEU A 214 1.23 -5.14 25.99
CA LEU A 214 1.95 -4.07 25.29
C LEU A 214 3.28 -3.78 26.01
N SER A 215 4.29 -3.41 25.23
CA SER A 215 5.57 -2.89 25.70
C SER A 215 5.78 -1.48 25.19
N ASP A 216 6.45 -0.64 25.95
CA ASP A 216 6.97 0.65 25.50
C ASP A 216 8.29 0.50 24.73
N VAL A 217 8.88 -0.70 24.77
CA VAL A 217 10.05 -1.09 23.98
C VAL A 217 9.60 -1.69 22.66
N ASP A 218 10.23 -1.29 21.59
CA ASP A 218 10.02 -1.80 20.22
C ASP A 218 11.21 -2.62 19.70
N SER A 219 11.10 -3.12 18.47
CA SER A 219 12.15 -3.92 17.85
C SER A 219 13.46 -3.18 17.56
N SER A 220 13.55 -1.88 17.82
CA SER A 220 14.78 -1.10 17.64
C SER A 220 15.91 -1.55 18.57
N CYS A 221 15.58 -2.18 19.71
CA CYS A 221 16.56 -2.79 20.62
C CYS A 221 17.41 -3.88 19.93
N LEU A 222 16.93 -4.46 18.83
CA LEU A 222 17.66 -5.47 18.03
C LEU A 222 18.73 -4.86 17.12
N TRP A 223 18.66 -3.57 16.80
CA TRP A 223 19.59 -2.92 15.86
C TRP A 223 21.02 -2.89 16.36
N ARG A 224 21.23 -2.75 17.68
CA ARG A 224 22.58 -2.83 18.27
C ARG A 224 23.26 -4.17 18.04
N LEU A 225 22.46 -5.21 17.71
CA LEU A 225 22.94 -6.55 17.35
C LEU A 225 23.04 -6.76 15.85
N SER A 226 22.78 -5.71 15.06
CA SER A 226 22.68 -5.76 13.61
C SER A 226 21.54 -6.65 13.07
N LEU A 227 20.54 -6.97 13.89
CA LEU A 227 19.31 -7.63 13.48
C LEU A 227 18.31 -6.58 12.97
N SER A 228 17.46 -6.97 12.02
CA SER A 228 16.55 -6.01 11.36
C SER A 228 15.36 -5.61 12.23
N GLY A 229 14.87 -6.52 13.05
CA GLY A 229 13.61 -6.37 13.78
C GLY A 229 12.38 -6.30 12.88
N THR A 230 12.49 -6.70 11.61
CA THR A 230 11.41 -6.67 10.61
C THR A 230 11.07 -8.03 10.04
N VAL A 231 11.83 -9.06 10.40
CA VAL A 231 11.57 -10.46 10.00
C VAL A 231 11.35 -11.30 11.25
N PRO A 232 10.68 -12.46 11.15
CA PRO A 232 10.44 -13.34 12.29
C PRO A 232 11.73 -13.67 13.02
N LEU A 233 11.70 -13.55 14.36
CA LEU A 233 12.84 -13.74 15.25
C LEU A 233 12.62 -15.00 16.09
N ALA A 234 13.61 -15.90 16.09
CA ALA A 234 13.75 -16.96 17.09
C ALA A 234 14.78 -16.54 18.15
N VAL A 235 14.47 -16.75 19.40
CA VAL A 235 15.36 -16.47 20.54
C VAL A 235 15.62 -17.76 21.32
N MET A 236 16.88 -18.04 21.61
CA MET A 236 17.29 -19.14 22.48
C MET A 236 18.09 -18.61 23.64
N GLU A 237 17.60 -18.80 24.88
CA GLU A 237 18.39 -18.59 26.10
C GLU A 237 19.38 -19.74 26.29
N VAL A 238 20.64 -19.41 26.52
CA VAL A 238 21.73 -20.38 26.66
C VAL A 238 22.39 -20.23 28.03
N TYR A 239 22.30 -21.28 28.83
CA TYR A 239 22.89 -21.36 30.18
C TYR A 239 24.10 -22.29 30.25
N GLU A 240 24.24 -23.23 29.30
CA GLU A 240 25.31 -24.19 29.20
C GLU A 240 25.57 -24.64 27.77
N GLU A 241 26.68 -25.30 27.52
CA GLU A 241 27.00 -25.90 26.22
C GLU A 241 26.05 -27.08 25.93
N THR A 242 25.26 -27.00 24.90
CA THR A 242 24.27 -28.03 24.55
C THR A 242 24.14 -28.26 23.07
N SER A 243 23.71 -29.45 22.68
CA SER A 243 23.43 -29.81 21.29
C SER A 243 22.23 -29.03 20.71
N ALA A 244 21.43 -28.38 21.55
CA ALA A 244 20.33 -27.53 21.11
C ALA A 244 20.82 -26.38 20.23
N ILE A 245 21.98 -25.80 20.54
CA ILE A 245 22.62 -24.72 19.75
C ILE A 245 22.87 -25.19 18.33
N SER A 246 23.53 -26.35 18.15
CA SER A 246 23.80 -26.93 16.81
C SER A 246 22.50 -27.28 16.07
N ARG A 247 21.43 -27.71 16.80
CA ARG A 247 20.11 -27.95 16.18
C ARG A 247 19.48 -26.66 15.67
N ALA A 248 19.48 -25.60 16.48
CA ALA A 248 18.95 -24.30 16.09
C ALA A 248 19.70 -23.71 14.88
N LEU A 249 21.02 -23.83 14.86
CA LEU A 249 21.87 -23.41 13.73
C LEU A 249 21.51 -24.18 12.45
N ARG A 250 21.39 -25.52 12.52
CA ARG A 250 20.97 -26.33 11.37
C ARG A 250 19.57 -25.95 10.88
N ALA A 251 18.61 -25.74 11.80
CA ALA A 251 17.27 -25.30 11.46
C ALA A 251 17.29 -23.94 10.75
N PHE A 252 18.02 -22.99 11.28
CA PHE A 252 18.20 -21.66 10.67
C PHE A 252 18.80 -21.78 9.26
N LEU A 253 19.88 -22.49 9.07
CA LEU A 253 20.52 -22.67 7.74
C LEU A 253 19.57 -23.35 6.76
N ARG A 254 18.81 -24.33 7.22
CA ARG A 254 17.82 -25.02 6.40
C ARG A 254 16.72 -24.08 5.92
N LEU A 255 16.21 -23.21 6.80
CA LEU A 255 15.24 -22.18 6.44
C LEU A 255 15.84 -21.17 5.46
N LYS A 256 17.09 -20.73 5.66
CA LYS A 256 17.79 -19.84 4.73
C LYS A 256 17.97 -20.45 3.34
N THR A 257 18.38 -21.73 3.26
CA THR A 257 18.51 -22.44 1.98
C THR A 257 17.16 -22.65 1.29
N ALA A 258 16.06 -22.60 2.03
CA ALA A 258 14.69 -22.60 1.53
C ALA A 258 14.15 -21.18 1.24
N PHE A 259 14.99 -20.15 1.30
CA PHE A 259 14.64 -18.74 1.10
C PHE A 259 13.63 -18.19 2.12
N VAL A 260 13.49 -18.83 3.28
CA VAL A 260 12.65 -18.34 4.39
C VAL A 260 13.42 -17.26 5.14
N LYS A 261 12.85 -16.06 5.23
CA LYS A 261 13.44 -14.96 6.00
C LYS A 261 13.17 -15.18 7.49
N THR A 262 14.21 -15.30 8.29
CA THR A 262 14.15 -15.40 9.73
C THR A 262 15.45 -14.87 10.36
N GLU A 263 15.42 -14.50 11.63
CA GLU A 263 16.55 -14.12 12.46
C GLU A 263 16.67 -15.08 13.63
N LEU A 264 17.89 -15.29 14.10
CA LEU A 264 18.17 -16.13 15.26
C LEU A 264 19.04 -15.35 16.26
N LEU A 265 18.57 -15.25 17.50
CA LEU A 265 19.30 -14.60 18.60
C LEU A 265 19.59 -15.63 19.69
N PHE A 266 20.87 -15.79 20.03
CA PHE A 266 21.29 -16.48 21.22
C PHE A 266 21.49 -15.48 22.36
N LEU A 267 20.71 -15.62 23.46
CA LEU A 267 20.87 -14.88 24.69
C LEU A 267 21.67 -15.70 25.67
N VAL A 268 22.91 -15.30 25.93
CA VAL A 268 23.85 -16.07 26.72
C VAL A 268 23.84 -15.59 28.18
N HIS A 269 23.70 -16.52 29.09
CA HIS A 269 23.80 -16.29 30.55
C HIS A 269 25.16 -16.73 31.04
N GLU A 270 26.14 -15.81 30.94
CA GLU A 270 27.53 -16.11 31.36
C GLU A 270 27.69 -16.05 32.88
N LYS A 271 28.29 -17.10 33.44
CA LYS A 271 28.71 -17.09 34.84
C LYS A 271 30.04 -16.37 35.04
N GLU A 272 30.94 -16.48 34.05
CA GLU A 272 32.26 -15.83 34.05
C GLU A 272 32.34 -14.77 32.97
N LYS A 273 32.18 -13.51 33.34
CA LYS A 273 32.10 -12.39 32.36
C LYS A 273 33.42 -12.06 31.66
N TYR A 274 34.56 -12.44 32.22
CA TYR A 274 35.86 -12.10 31.65
C TYR A 274 36.29 -13.04 30.54
N SER A 275 36.03 -14.34 30.64
CA SER A 275 36.39 -15.35 29.63
C SER A 275 35.30 -15.68 28.65
N SER A 276 34.03 -15.38 28.99
CA SER A 276 32.85 -15.61 28.18
C SER A 276 32.83 -16.95 27.41
N PRO A 277 33.00 -18.09 28.10
CA PRO A 277 33.20 -19.40 27.46
C PRO A 277 31.99 -19.85 26.61
N LEU A 278 30.77 -19.61 27.04
CA LEU A 278 29.57 -19.98 26.28
C LEU A 278 29.44 -19.18 24.97
N ARG A 279 29.76 -17.89 25.05
CA ARG A 279 29.78 -17.04 23.84
C ARG A 279 30.88 -17.51 22.88
N ALA A 280 32.08 -17.82 23.39
CA ALA A 280 33.17 -18.34 22.58
C ALA A 280 32.78 -19.66 21.92
N PHE A 281 32.14 -20.59 22.66
CA PHE A 281 31.62 -21.85 22.13
C PHE A 281 30.59 -21.62 20.99
N ILE A 282 29.62 -20.72 21.17
CA ILE A 282 28.63 -20.43 20.09
C ILE A 282 29.31 -19.80 18.87
N VAL A 283 30.26 -18.89 19.08
CA VAL A 283 31.01 -18.26 17.98
C VAL A 283 31.80 -19.31 17.20
N GLU A 284 32.47 -20.26 17.90
CA GLU A 284 33.19 -21.38 17.27
C GLU A 284 32.22 -22.24 16.41
N GLN A 285 31.00 -22.54 16.95
CA GLN A 285 29.98 -23.29 16.20
C GLN A 285 29.46 -22.52 14.96
N THR A 286 29.63 -21.20 14.95
CA THR A 286 29.19 -20.35 13.81
C THR A 286 30.31 -20.03 12.82
N GLU A 287 31.52 -20.49 13.05
CA GLU A 287 32.60 -20.46 12.05
C GLU A 287 32.23 -21.35 10.87
N SER A 288 32.76 -21.08 9.69
CA SER A 288 32.51 -21.76 8.44
C SER A 288 31.18 -21.43 7.76
N GLU A 289 30.20 -22.30 7.73
CA GLU A 289 28.97 -22.15 6.92
C GLU A 289 27.98 -21.11 7.46
N TYR A 290 28.05 -20.76 8.75
CA TYR A 290 27.19 -19.74 9.36
C TYR A 290 27.83 -18.34 9.41
N ALA A 291 29.14 -18.22 9.25
CA ALA A 291 29.88 -16.96 9.28
C ALA A 291 29.27 -15.86 8.36
N PRO A 292 28.77 -16.18 7.14
CA PRO A 292 28.13 -15.19 6.29
C PRO A 292 26.84 -14.60 6.86
N PHE A 293 26.25 -15.19 7.90
CA PHE A 293 25.00 -14.76 8.51
C PHE A 293 25.19 -14.05 9.86
N MET A 294 26.41 -13.98 10.37
CA MET A 294 26.69 -13.38 11.67
C MET A 294 26.55 -11.86 11.64
N HIS A 295 25.92 -11.32 12.68
CA HIS A 295 25.78 -9.88 12.96
C HIS A 295 25.31 -9.06 11.75
N ARG A 296 24.23 -9.50 11.10
CA ARG A 296 23.61 -8.82 9.95
C ARG A 296 22.10 -9.01 9.91
N ALA A 297 21.41 -8.09 9.28
CA ALA A 297 19.97 -8.19 9.07
C ALA A 297 19.57 -9.52 8.38
N GLY A 298 18.59 -10.20 8.94
CA GLY A 298 18.17 -11.53 8.52
C GLY A 298 19.17 -12.63 8.89
N GLY A 299 20.01 -12.43 9.88
CA GLY A 299 21.10 -13.32 10.26
C GLY A 299 21.02 -13.86 11.68
N ILE A 300 22.19 -14.09 12.25
CA ILE A 300 22.39 -14.66 13.59
C ILE A 300 23.10 -13.62 14.45
N ALA A 301 22.65 -13.45 15.68
CA ALA A 301 23.34 -12.65 16.68
C ALA A 301 23.55 -13.45 17.97
N VAL A 302 24.63 -13.11 18.69
CA VAL A 302 24.94 -13.63 20.00
C VAL A 302 25.10 -12.46 20.96
N ALA A 303 24.33 -12.42 22.02
CA ALA A 303 24.35 -11.32 22.99
C ALA A 303 24.30 -11.85 24.43
N ASP A 304 24.95 -11.13 25.35
CA ASP A 304 24.83 -11.35 26.76
C ASP A 304 23.44 -10.92 27.24
N ALA A 305 22.72 -11.78 27.94
CA ALA A 305 21.39 -11.50 28.48
C ALA A 305 21.40 -10.28 29.43
N ASP A 306 22.47 -10.06 30.19
CA ASP A 306 22.64 -8.90 31.06
C ASP A 306 22.77 -7.56 30.30
N SER A 307 22.99 -7.60 28.99
CA SER A 307 23.06 -6.40 28.16
C SER A 307 21.67 -5.82 27.81
N PHE A 308 20.60 -6.52 28.19
CA PHE A 308 19.21 -6.12 27.99
C PHE A 308 18.56 -5.68 29.30
N SER A 309 17.72 -4.66 29.24
CA SER A 309 16.86 -4.31 30.37
C SER A 309 15.77 -5.37 30.57
N ALA A 310 15.16 -5.39 31.75
CA ALA A 310 14.04 -6.28 32.04
C ALA A 310 12.85 -6.06 31.07
N GLU A 311 12.66 -4.82 30.61
CA GLU A 311 11.61 -4.45 29.63
C GLU A 311 11.95 -4.97 28.24
N GLU A 312 13.22 -4.87 27.81
CA GLU A 312 13.69 -5.41 26.54
C GLU A 312 13.59 -6.94 26.52
N LEU A 313 13.97 -7.64 27.61
CA LEU A 313 13.81 -9.10 27.72
C LEU A 313 12.33 -9.50 27.67
N ALA A 314 11.46 -8.75 28.37
CA ALA A 314 10.02 -8.98 28.30
C ALA A 314 9.46 -8.71 26.89
N PHE A 315 10.01 -7.72 26.16
CA PHE A 315 9.69 -7.51 24.75
C PHE A 315 10.12 -8.70 23.91
N LEU A 316 11.35 -9.18 24.01
CA LEU A 316 11.86 -10.32 23.24
C LEU A 316 11.02 -11.58 23.45
N LYS A 317 10.61 -11.88 24.68
CA LYS A 317 9.73 -13.02 25.03
C LYS A 317 8.36 -12.94 24.33
N ARG A 318 7.86 -11.74 24.07
CA ARG A 318 6.58 -11.53 23.37
C ARG A 318 6.74 -11.44 21.87
N TYR A 319 7.83 -10.84 21.40
CA TYR A 319 8.09 -10.59 19.99
C TYR A 319 8.52 -11.83 19.23
N ALA A 320 9.35 -12.68 19.83
CA ALA A 320 9.87 -13.88 19.20
C ALA A 320 8.74 -14.88 18.87
N PHE A 321 8.74 -15.41 17.66
CA PHE A 321 7.83 -16.49 17.30
C PHE A 321 8.22 -17.82 17.97
N ASP A 322 9.47 -17.97 18.35
CA ASP A 322 10.02 -19.06 19.15
C ASP A 322 10.95 -18.46 20.20
N TYR A 323 10.60 -18.66 21.47
CA TYR A 323 11.44 -18.30 22.60
C TYR A 323 11.65 -19.54 23.45
N SER A 324 12.85 -20.08 23.43
CA SER A 324 13.17 -21.34 24.09
C SER A 324 14.36 -21.21 25.05
N GLU A 325 14.33 -21.97 26.11
CA GLU A 325 15.51 -22.29 26.92
C GLU A 325 16.21 -23.52 26.34
N SER A 326 17.53 -23.64 26.49
CA SER A 326 18.34 -24.66 25.83
C SER A 326 17.92 -26.12 26.13
N ASP A 327 17.09 -26.36 27.13
CA ASP A 327 16.69 -27.70 27.59
C ASP A 327 15.20 -28.04 27.35
N SER A 328 14.34 -27.13 26.86
CA SER A 328 12.91 -27.37 26.70
C SER A 328 12.43 -27.20 25.28
N ILE A 329 12.17 -28.30 24.61
CA ILE A 329 11.38 -28.34 23.38
C ILE A 329 10.07 -29.06 23.68
N GLU A 330 9.05 -28.35 24.14
CA GLU A 330 7.68 -28.85 24.15
C GLU A 330 6.95 -28.38 22.88
N ILE A 331 6.49 -29.35 22.10
CA ILE A 331 5.64 -29.10 20.96
C ILE A 331 4.21 -28.90 21.46
N PRO A 332 3.59 -27.75 21.28
CA PRO A 332 2.15 -27.63 21.50
C PRO A 332 1.40 -28.42 20.41
N GLY A 333 1.15 -29.69 20.66
CA GLY A 333 0.31 -30.50 19.79
C GLY A 333 -1.17 -30.30 20.08
N ALA A 334 -1.75 -29.23 19.59
CA ALA A 334 -3.20 -29.14 19.45
C ALA A 334 -3.53 -28.52 18.11
N ALA A 335 -3.99 -29.34 17.18
CA ALA A 335 -4.70 -28.85 16.02
C ALA A 335 -5.91 -28.02 16.52
N LEU A 336 -5.86 -26.70 16.35
CA LEU A 336 -7.02 -25.86 16.63
C LEU A 336 -8.21 -26.36 15.79
N PRO A 337 -9.39 -26.59 16.39
CA PRO A 337 -10.54 -27.00 15.63
C PRO A 337 -10.83 -25.97 14.52
N LEU A 338 -11.10 -26.44 13.33
CA LEU A 338 -11.40 -25.56 12.19
C LEU A 338 -12.72 -24.85 12.50
N TYR A 339 -12.59 -23.57 12.84
CA TYR A 339 -13.73 -22.70 13.00
C TYR A 339 -14.12 -22.12 11.64
N VAL A 340 -15.35 -22.36 11.22
CA VAL A 340 -15.94 -21.66 10.08
C VAL A 340 -16.74 -20.50 10.66
N PRO A 341 -16.27 -19.24 10.48
CA PRO A 341 -17.01 -18.11 11.00
C PRO A 341 -18.41 -18.08 10.40
N PRO A 342 -19.45 -17.67 11.17
CA PRO A 342 -20.78 -17.50 10.63
C PRO A 342 -20.73 -16.48 9.49
N LYS A 343 -21.55 -16.71 8.46
CA LYS A 343 -21.64 -15.78 7.33
C LYS A 343 -22.16 -14.43 7.82
N ILE A 344 -21.32 -13.41 7.77
CA ILE A 344 -21.76 -12.04 7.99
C ILE A 344 -22.44 -11.59 6.70
N MET A 345 -23.71 -11.23 6.79
CA MET A 345 -24.48 -10.76 5.65
C MET A 345 -23.96 -9.38 5.22
N GLY A 346 -23.47 -9.32 4.01
CA GLY A 346 -23.16 -8.09 3.32
C GLY A 346 -24.17 -7.86 2.19
N TYR A 347 -23.95 -6.81 1.42
CA TYR A 347 -24.72 -6.56 0.20
C TYR A 347 -24.51 -7.74 -0.78
N GLU A 348 -25.60 -8.41 -1.16
CA GLU A 348 -25.58 -9.40 -2.25
C GLU A 348 -25.98 -8.69 -3.55
N PRO A 349 -25.08 -8.56 -4.54
CA PRO A 349 -25.46 -7.97 -5.81
C PRO A 349 -26.48 -8.89 -6.48
N LYS A 350 -27.60 -8.33 -6.90
CA LYS A 350 -28.44 -8.97 -7.91
C LYS A 350 -27.60 -9.09 -9.17
N THR A 351 -27.74 -10.19 -9.91
CA THR A 351 -27.06 -10.39 -11.21
C THR A 351 -27.32 -9.18 -12.10
N VAL A 352 -26.29 -8.38 -12.34
CA VAL A 352 -26.42 -7.10 -13.05
C VAL A 352 -26.47 -7.35 -14.54
N ALA A 353 -27.49 -6.85 -15.21
CA ALA A 353 -27.46 -6.60 -16.64
C ALA A 353 -26.39 -5.56 -16.98
N ALA A 354 -25.76 -5.68 -18.12
CA ALA A 354 -24.48 -5.10 -18.55
C ALA A 354 -24.30 -3.56 -18.52
N GLU A 355 -25.16 -2.77 -17.89
CA GLU A 355 -25.01 -1.32 -17.73
C GLU A 355 -24.96 -0.93 -16.26
N VAL A 356 -23.75 -0.75 -15.75
CA VAL A 356 -23.55 -0.10 -14.45
C VAL A 356 -23.86 1.38 -14.61
N LYS A 357 -24.99 1.82 -14.06
CA LYS A 357 -25.30 3.25 -13.95
C LYS A 357 -24.51 3.85 -12.80
N ASN A 358 -23.91 5.01 -13.03
CA ASN A 358 -23.33 5.80 -11.96
C ASN A 358 -24.46 6.25 -11.01
N GLY A 359 -24.48 5.72 -9.78
CA GLY A 359 -25.53 5.96 -8.79
C GLY A 359 -25.34 7.18 -7.92
N PHE A 360 -24.20 7.89 -8.06
CA PHE A 360 -23.97 9.11 -7.31
C PHE A 360 -24.84 10.25 -7.79
N SER A 361 -25.47 10.91 -6.85
CA SER A 361 -26.14 12.20 -7.04
C SER A 361 -25.43 13.29 -6.25
N TYR A 362 -25.49 14.51 -6.77
CA TYR A 362 -24.99 15.71 -6.12
C TYR A 362 -26.15 16.67 -5.94
N ASP A 363 -26.28 17.25 -4.76
CA ASP A 363 -27.20 18.35 -4.54
C ASP A 363 -26.50 19.73 -4.57
N ALA A 364 -27.27 20.80 -4.51
CA ALA A 364 -26.76 22.16 -4.55
C ALA A 364 -25.90 22.55 -3.33
N SER A 365 -25.94 21.77 -2.25
CA SER A 365 -25.13 21.96 -1.05
C SER A 365 -23.80 21.18 -1.09
N GLY A 366 -23.58 20.36 -2.14
CA GLY A 366 -22.39 19.55 -2.32
C GLY A 366 -22.44 18.20 -1.61
N VAL A 367 -23.61 17.77 -1.16
CA VAL A 367 -23.83 16.44 -0.61
C VAL A 367 -23.77 15.42 -1.75
N VAL A 368 -22.94 14.41 -1.58
CA VAL A 368 -22.80 13.30 -2.52
C VAL A 368 -23.49 12.09 -1.90
N SER A 369 -24.49 11.53 -2.57
CA SER A 369 -25.19 10.34 -2.09
C SER A 369 -25.13 9.21 -3.11
N ASP A 370 -25.06 7.98 -2.62
CA ASP A 370 -25.08 6.75 -3.38
C ASP A 370 -26.19 5.83 -2.86
N GLU A 371 -27.21 5.66 -3.67
CA GLU A 371 -28.34 4.76 -3.44
C GLU A 371 -28.21 3.46 -4.25
N ILE A 372 -27.27 3.42 -5.20
CA ILE A 372 -27.00 2.27 -6.05
C ILE A 372 -25.65 1.70 -5.65
N LYS A 373 -25.65 0.51 -5.07
CA LYS A 373 -24.42 -0.15 -4.56
C LYS A 373 -23.61 -0.90 -5.62
N GLU A 374 -24.03 -0.87 -6.87
CA GLU A 374 -23.45 -1.64 -7.97
C GLU A 374 -22.55 -0.75 -8.83
N HIS A 375 -21.34 -0.48 -8.32
CA HIS A 375 -20.32 0.28 -9.04
C HIS A 375 -19.17 -0.62 -9.48
N TYR A 376 -18.59 -0.31 -10.65
CA TYR A 376 -17.41 -1.02 -11.15
C TYR A 376 -16.21 -0.89 -10.21
N MET A 377 -15.99 0.32 -9.66
CA MET A 377 -14.94 0.62 -8.69
C MET A 377 -15.56 1.17 -7.41
N PRO A 378 -15.01 0.90 -6.23
CA PRO A 378 -15.48 1.52 -5.01
C PRO A 378 -15.19 3.01 -5.02
N TYR A 379 -16.23 3.81 -4.75
CA TYR A 379 -16.06 5.24 -4.49
C TYR A 379 -15.59 5.45 -3.06
N SER A 380 -14.54 6.24 -2.90
CA SER A 380 -13.91 6.47 -1.60
C SER A 380 -14.04 7.93 -1.15
N TYR A 381 -14.07 8.10 0.16
CA TYR A 381 -14.11 9.41 0.81
C TYR A 381 -13.09 9.49 1.92
N VAL A 382 -12.19 10.47 1.83
CA VAL A 382 -11.15 10.71 2.83
C VAL A 382 -11.68 11.68 3.87
N MET A 383 -11.57 11.31 5.14
CA MET A 383 -11.88 12.18 6.28
C MET A 383 -10.64 12.27 7.16
N ALA A 384 -10.15 13.47 7.42
CA ALA A 384 -8.96 13.65 8.24
C ALA A 384 -9.05 14.95 9.06
N GLY A 385 -8.57 14.89 10.29
CA GLY A 385 -8.22 16.01 11.11
C GLY A 385 -6.71 16.27 11.13
N TYR A 386 -6.20 16.95 12.16
CA TYR A 386 -4.77 17.24 12.26
C TYR A 386 -3.89 16.02 12.57
N ALA A 387 -4.44 15.02 13.23
CA ALA A 387 -3.65 13.92 13.78
C ALA A 387 -4.17 12.51 13.45
N ALA A 388 -5.37 12.35 12.95
CA ALA A 388 -5.93 11.07 12.54
C ALA A 388 -6.87 11.25 11.36
N GLY A 389 -7.10 10.17 10.64
CA GLY A 389 -8.05 10.12 9.56
C GLY A 389 -8.48 8.72 9.20
N THR A 390 -9.41 8.65 8.29
CA THR A 390 -9.94 7.41 7.73
C THR A 390 -10.23 7.60 6.25
N VAL A 391 -10.12 6.51 5.51
CA VAL A 391 -10.59 6.43 4.13
C VAL A 391 -11.68 5.38 4.10
N VAL A 392 -12.90 5.77 3.80
CA VAL A 392 -14.05 4.88 3.69
C VAL A 392 -14.48 4.72 2.25
N THR A 393 -15.30 3.72 1.96
CA THR A 393 -15.98 3.58 0.67
C THR A 393 -17.50 3.56 0.87
N HIS A 394 -18.26 3.59 -0.19
CA HIS A 394 -19.72 3.46 -0.11
C HIS A 394 -20.20 2.11 0.44
N LYS A 395 -19.30 1.12 0.59
CA LYS A 395 -19.61 -0.26 1.06
C LYS A 395 -18.79 -0.72 2.25
N THR A 396 -17.70 -0.03 2.58
CA THR A 396 -16.79 -0.46 3.63
C THR A 396 -16.36 0.71 4.51
N LEU A 397 -16.02 0.41 5.75
CA LEU A 397 -15.48 1.39 6.69
C LEU A 397 -13.99 1.68 6.42
N GLY A 398 -13.42 1.06 5.38
CA GLY A 398 -12.07 1.34 4.92
C GLY A 398 -10.99 1.10 5.97
N PHE A 399 -10.10 2.08 6.14
CA PHE A 399 -9.01 1.99 7.11
C PHE A 399 -8.79 3.29 7.87
N VAL A 400 -8.27 3.17 9.09
CA VAL A 400 -7.94 4.26 10.00
C VAL A 400 -6.43 4.39 10.13
N PHE A 401 -5.95 5.63 10.19
CA PHE A 401 -4.54 5.95 10.40
C PHE A 401 -4.33 7.06 11.43
N TRP A 402 -3.17 7.07 12.05
CA TRP A 402 -2.68 8.10 12.94
C TRP A 402 -1.50 8.83 12.30
N ARG A 403 -1.60 10.15 12.08
CA ARG A 403 -0.59 11.04 11.46
C ARG A 403 -0.15 10.65 10.04
N ASN A 404 0.20 9.38 9.82
CA ASN A 404 0.76 8.89 8.55
C ASN A 404 0.02 7.63 8.10
N ALA A 405 -0.60 7.67 6.94
CA ALA A 405 -1.43 6.58 6.43
C ALA A 405 -0.63 5.35 5.98
N ARG A 406 0.69 5.47 5.77
CA ARG A 406 1.58 4.35 5.45
C ARG A 406 2.21 3.76 6.71
N GLU A 407 2.86 4.61 7.53
CA GLU A 407 3.68 4.18 8.66
C GLU A 407 2.84 3.90 9.92
N CYS A 408 1.70 4.55 10.07
CA CYS A 408 0.88 4.50 11.29
C CYS A 408 -0.55 4.07 11.00
N ARG A 409 -0.74 2.99 10.23
CA ARG A 409 -2.07 2.40 10.05
C ARG A 409 -2.54 1.75 11.33
N VAL A 410 -3.68 2.22 11.80
CA VAL A 410 -4.33 1.70 13.01
C VAL A 410 -5.11 0.42 12.69
N THR A 411 -5.66 0.33 11.48
CA THR A 411 -6.35 -0.86 10.97
C THR A 411 -5.69 -1.39 9.70
N SER A 412 -5.86 -2.67 9.40
CA SER A 412 -5.30 -3.31 8.20
C SER A 412 -5.86 -2.70 6.93
N PHE A 413 -5.05 -2.65 5.89
CA PHE A 413 -5.44 -2.32 4.53
C PHE A 413 -4.45 -2.95 3.56
N ASP A 414 -4.93 -3.81 2.68
CA ASP A 414 -4.12 -4.53 1.71
C ASP A 414 -4.05 -3.86 0.33
N GLY A 415 -4.73 -2.72 0.17
CA GLY A 415 -4.80 -1.99 -1.09
C GLY A 415 -5.68 -2.66 -2.16
N ASN A 416 -6.42 -3.69 -1.81
CA ASN A 416 -7.32 -4.37 -2.73
C ASN A 416 -8.69 -3.69 -2.77
N PRO A 417 -9.06 -3.00 -3.87
CA PRO A 417 -10.34 -2.29 -3.96
C PRO A 417 -11.56 -3.21 -3.91
N TYR A 418 -11.37 -4.51 -4.09
CA TYR A 418 -12.43 -5.51 -4.07
C TYR A 418 -12.49 -6.33 -2.77
N ALA A 419 -11.70 -5.95 -1.76
CA ALA A 419 -11.79 -6.59 -0.46
C ALA A 419 -13.16 -6.33 0.20
N ALA A 420 -13.72 -7.34 0.85
CA ALA A 420 -15.01 -7.24 1.54
C ALA A 420 -14.94 -6.23 2.69
N TYR A 421 -13.77 -6.11 3.30
CA TYR A 421 -13.50 -5.19 4.42
C TYR A 421 -11.99 -4.97 4.55
N TYR A 422 -11.62 -3.98 5.33
CA TYR A 422 -10.23 -3.55 5.51
C TYR A 422 -9.81 -3.60 6.99
N GLY A 423 -10.02 -4.76 7.62
CA GLY A 423 -9.59 -4.98 8.99
C GLY A 423 -10.44 -4.29 10.06
N ILE A 424 -11.56 -3.65 9.68
CA ILE A 424 -12.54 -3.07 10.61
C ILE A 424 -13.95 -3.24 10.07
N ARG A 425 -14.89 -3.66 10.95
CA ARG A 425 -16.31 -3.80 10.65
C ARG A 425 -17.15 -3.31 11.82
N ILE A 426 -18.34 -2.77 11.53
CA ILE A 426 -19.42 -2.60 12.48
C ILE A 426 -20.55 -3.52 12.06
N VAL A 427 -20.89 -4.45 12.95
CA VAL A 427 -21.82 -5.55 12.68
C VAL A 427 -22.98 -5.49 13.66
N ALA A 428 -24.19 -5.70 13.18
CA ALA A 428 -25.35 -5.91 14.00
C ALA A 428 -25.81 -7.37 13.96
N GLY A 429 -26.04 -7.97 15.14
CA GLY A 429 -26.62 -9.31 15.32
C GLY A 429 -28.11 -9.22 15.62
N ILE A 430 -28.96 -9.78 14.75
CA ILE A 430 -30.41 -9.84 14.90
C ILE A 430 -30.89 -11.26 14.61
N ALA A 431 -31.61 -11.88 15.55
CA ALA A 431 -32.15 -13.24 15.40
C ALA A 431 -31.11 -14.28 14.92
N GLY A 432 -29.91 -14.24 15.46
CA GLY A 432 -28.82 -15.17 15.12
C GLY A 432 -28.19 -14.95 13.75
N ARG A 433 -28.53 -13.87 13.07
CA ARG A 433 -27.85 -13.43 11.82
C ARG A 433 -27.02 -12.17 12.08
N PHE A 434 -25.92 -12.04 11.38
CA PHE A 434 -24.98 -10.93 11.52
C PHE A 434 -24.91 -10.12 10.23
N PHE A 435 -24.99 -8.81 10.34
CA PHE A 435 -25.05 -7.86 9.22
C PHE A 435 -23.94 -6.83 9.31
N ASP A 436 -23.09 -6.75 8.28
CA ASP A 436 -22.11 -5.66 8.13
C ASP A 436 -22.86 -4.39 7.70
N LEU A 437 -22.89 -3.39 8.55
CA LEU A 437 -23.74 -2.23 8.37
C LEU A 437 -23.32 -1.33 7.21
N ALA A 438 -22.02 -1.21 6.94
CA ALA A 438 -21.55 -0.45 5.79
C ALA A 438 -21.87 -1.17 4.47
N ALA A 439 -21.59 -2.48 4.41
CA ALA A 439 -21.86 -3.29 3.22
C ALA A 439 -23.34 -3.47 2.95
N PHE A 440 -24.16 -3.55 3.99
CA PHE A 440 -25.63 -3.77 3.92
C PHE A 440 -26.44 -2.48 3.75
N SER A 441 -25.81 -1.31 3.83
CA SER A 441 -26.49 -0.03 3.72
C SER A 441 -27.17 0.14 2.35
N GLU A 442 -28.36 0.69 2.35
CA GLU A 442 -29.15 1.02 1.16
C GLU A 442 -28.70 2.36 0.56
N LYS A 443 -28.31 3.29 1.42
CA LYS A 443 -27.85 4.62 1.06
C LYS A 443 -26.58 4.98 1.82
N THR A 444 -25.62 5.58 1.10
CA THR A 444 -24.42 6.19 1.67
C THR A 444 -24.34 7.65 1.28
N VAL A 445 -24.10 8.52 2.25
CA VAL A 445 -23.98 9.97 2.05
C VAL A 445 -22.60 10.43 2.50
N PHE A 446 -21.89 11.18 1.65
CA PHE A 446 -20.63 11.86 1.96
C PHE A 446 -20.86 13.36 2.07
N GLU A 447 -20.66 13.94 3.23
CA GLU A 447 -21.00 15.32 3.51
C GLU A 447 -20.07 15.95 4.55
N GLY A 448 -19.46 17.07 4.25
CA GLY A 448 -18.83 17.95 5.23
C GLY A 448 -17.84 17.29 6.20
N GLY A 449 -17.07 16.31 5.76
CA GLY A 449 -16.11 15.59 6.61
C GLY A 449 -16.70 14.41 7.40
N LYS A 450 -17.90 13.98 7.08
CA LYS A 450 -18.54 12.78 7.63
C LYS A 450 -19.10 11.88 6.53
N SER A 451 -19.28 10.62 6.84
CA SER A 451 -19.97 9.63 6.02
C SER A 451 -21.13 9.04 6.81
N VAL A 452 -22.29 8.89 6.17
CA VAL A 452 -23.50 8.33 6.79
C VAL A 452 -23.99 7.15 5.97
N TYR A 453 -24.08 5.99 6.60
CA TYR A 453 -24.62 4.76 6.03
C TYR A 453 -26.00 4.54 6.65
N SER A 454 -27.01 4.34 5.83
CA SER A 454 -28.37 4.07 6.29
C SER A 454 -29.01 2.93 5.51
N GLY A 455 -29.93 2.24 6.15
CA GLY A 455 -30.65 1.11 5.57
C GLY A 455 -31.63 0.49 6.56
N SER A 456 -32.17 -0.66 6.21
CA SER A 456 -33.09 -1.42 7.05
C SER A 456 -32.67 -2.87 7.17
N ILE A 457 -32.68 -3.41 8.40
CA ILE A 457 -32.38 -4.80 8.70
C ILE A 457 -33.53 -5.40 9.46
N ALA A 458 -34.12 -6.49 8.94
CA ALA A 458 -35.28 -7.17 9.51
C ALA A 458 -36.47 -6.22 9.79
N GLY A 459 -36.64 -5.19 8.98
CA GLY A 459 -37.70 -4.19 9.12
C GLY A 459 -37.37 -3.02 10.05
N HIS A 460 -36.17 -2.99 10.65
CA HIS A 460 -35.72 -1.90 11.53
C HIS A 460 -34.69 -1.01 10.83
N GLY A 461 -34.93 0.30 10.79
CA GLY A 461 -34.03 1.28 10.27
C GLY A 461 -32.75 1.43 11.10
N TYR A 462 -31.64 1.77 10.46
CA TYR A 462 -30.42 2.14 11.15
C TYR A 462 -29.68 3.29 10.44
N GLU A 463 -28.92 4.03 11.22
CA GLU A 463 -27.97 5.05 10.76
C GLU A 463 -26.61 4.81 11.42
N LEU A 464 -25.56 4.71 10.59
CA LEU A 464 -24.19 4.63 11.02
C LEU A 464 -23.43 5.87 10.48
N LYS A 465 -23.05 6.77 11.39
CA LYS A 465 -22.30 7.98 11.09
C LYS A 465 -20.82 7.77 11.40
N VAL A 466 -19.93 8.15 10.48
CA VAL A 466 -18.47 8.03 10.60
C VAL A 466 -17.83 9.39 10.39
N TYR A 467 -16.88 9.78 11.25
CA TYR A 467 -16.11 11.02 11.11
C TYR A 467 -14.77 10.97 11.83
N ALA A 468 -13.78 11.68 11.28
CA ALA A 468 -12.51 11.89 11.95
C ALA A 468 -12.63 13.04 12.95
N ARG A 469 -12.19 12.83 14.20
CA ARG A 469 -12.10 13.90 15.21
C ARG A 469 -11.00 14.89 14.80
N THR A 470 -11.27 16.16 14.89
CA THR A 470 -10.32 17.20 14.50
C THR A 470 -9.38 17.61 15.62
N LYS A 471 -9.85 17.53 16.87
CA LYS A 471 -9.09 17.89 18.08
C LYS A 471 -8.43 16.68 18.76
N LEU A 472 -8.86 15.46 18.42
CA LEU A 472 -8.35 14.22 19.00
C LEU A 472 -7.85 13.28 17.88
N PRO A 473 -6.80 12.50 18.12
CA PRO A 473 -6.28 11.54 17.15
C PRO A 473 -7.13 10.26 17.07
N ALA A 474 -8.38 10.38 16.67
CA ALA A 474 -9.38 9.31 16.64
C ALA A 474 -10.37 9.47 15.48
N VAL A 475 -10.95 8.35 15.08
CA VAL A 475 -12.15 8.25 14.24
C VAL A 475 -13.28 7.74 15.11
N GLU A 476 -14.44 8.36 15.03
CA GLU A 476 -15.64 7.95 15.77
C GLU A 476 -16.70 7.41 14.82
N TYR A 477 -17.40 6.41 15.30
CA TYR A 477 -18.51 5.70 14.66
C TYR A 477 -19.70 5.82 15.57
N ARG A 478 -20.81 6.34 15.08
CA ARG A 478 -22.03 6.50 15.82
C ARG A 478 -23.14 5.72 15.16
N LEU A 479 -23.66 4.74 15.86
CA LEU A 479 -24.68 3.83 15.37
C LEU A 479 -25.97 4.02 16.15
N LYS A 480 -27.09 4.09 15.42
CA LYS A 480 -28.44 4.15 15.98
C LYS A 480 -29.36 3.23 15.20
N PHE A 481 -30.21 2.52 15.92
CA PHE A 481 -31.30 1.71 15.40
C PHE A 481 -32.68 2.27 15.80
N ASP A 482 -33.67 2.05 14.94
CA ASP A 482 -35.05 2.43 15.21
C ASP A 482 -35.85 1.25 15.78
N GLY A 483 -36.32 1.41 17.03
CA GLY A 483 -37.29 0.51 17.67
C GLY A 483 -36.77 -0.88 18.03
N ILE A 484 -35.46 -1.11 18.03
CA ILE A 484 -34.84 -2.38 18.44
C ILE A 484 -33.46 -2.11 19.07
N SER A 485 -33.07 -3.00 20.00
CA SER A 485 -31.72 -3.01 20.57
C SER A 485 -31.00 -4.30 20.12
N PRO A 486 -30.32 -4.29 18.96
CA PRO A 486 -29.56 -5.44 18.48
C PRO A 486 -28.25 -5.62 19.22
N THR A 487 -27.57 -6.74 19.01
CA THR A 487 -26.20 -6.89 19.43
C THR A 487 -25.29 -6.13 18.46
N CYS A 488 -24.78 -4.98 18.90
CA CYS A 488 -23.88 -4.13 18.13
C CYS A 488 -22.43 -4.49 18.43
N MET A 489 -21.61 -4.64 17.38
CA MET A 489 -20.22 -5.06 17.49
C MET A 489 -19.31 -4.15 16.66
N LEU A 490 -18.22 -3.69 17.26
CA LEU A 490 -17.06 -3.19 16.53
C LEU A 490 -16.00 -4.28 16.51
N ILE A 491 -15.56 -4.68 15.33
CA ILE A 491 -14.61 -5.77 15.14
C ILE A 491 -13.39 -5.23 14.36
N LYS A 492 -12.19 -5.44 14.91
CA LYS A 492 -10.92 -5.18 14.24
C LYS A 492 -10.16 -6.50 14.12
N GLU A 493 -9.67 -6.80 12.92
CA GLU A 493 -8.76 -7.93 12.74
C GLU A 493 -7.43 -7.69 13.45
N GLN A 494 -6.93 -8.74 14.07
CA GLN A 494 -5.61 -8.77 14.69
C GLN A 494 -4.67 -9.59 13.82
N SER A 495 -3.57 -8.96 13.38
CA SER A 495 -2.49 -9.67 12.70
C SER A 495 -1.61 -10.42 13.71
N ALA A 496 -0.86 -11.41 13.23
CA ALA A 496 0.09 -12.16 14.06
C ALA A 496 1.21 -11.29 14.66
N ASP A 497 1.48 -10.15 14.03
CA ASP A 497 2.52 -9.21 14.47
C ASP A 497 2.02 -8.16 15.47
N MET A 498 0.77 -8.24 15.89
CA MET A 498 0.19 -7.30 16.86
C MET A 498 0.11 -7.93 18.25
N THR A 499 0.46 -7.12 19.26
CA THR A 499 0.10 -7.36 20.66
C THR A 499 -1.07 -6.49 21.04
N ALA A 500 -1.92 -7.00 21.93
CA ALA A 500 -3.06 -6.27 22.46
C ALA A 500 -3.24 -6.50 23.96
N ASP A 501 -3.84 -5.50 24.61
CA ASP A 501 -4.17 -5.52 26.04
C ASP A 501 -5.49 -4.77 26.24
N ASN A 502 -6.31 -5.22 27.21
CA ASN A 502 -7.51 -4.52 27.61
C ASN A 502 -7.33 -3.89 28.98
N LYS A 503 -7.44 -2.58 29.05
CA LYS A 503 -7.33 -1.83 30.31
C LYS A 503 -8.56 -0.96 30.51
N GLY A 504 -9.39 -1.33 31.48
CA GLY A 504 -10.55 -0.53 31.86
C GLY A 504 -11.59 -0.38 30.74
N GLY A 505 -11.82 -1.42 29.93
CA GLY A 505 -12.75 -1.38 28.81
C GLY A 505 -12.20 -0.64 27.57
N VAL A 506 -10.88 -0.43 27.50
CA VAL A 506 -10.20 0.12 26.32
C VAL A 506 -9.24 -0.93 25.79
N TRP A 507 -9.41 -1.34 24.53
CA TRP A 507 -8.37 -2.10 23.84
C TRP A 507 -7.20 -1.19 23.51
N LEU A 508 -6.01 -1.59 23.89
CA LEU A 508 -4.73 -1.03 23.47
C LEU A 508 -4.00 -2.06 22.61
N PHE A 509 -3.39 -1.64 21.50
CA PHE A 509 -2.68 -2.56 20.62
C PHE A 509 -1.50 -1.88 19.94
N SER A 510 -0.49 -2.67 19.61
CA SER A 510 0.70 -2.21 18.89
C SER A 510 1.16 -3.29 17.93
N ASP A 511 1.65 -2.87 16.77
CA ASP A 511 2.37 -3.73 15.85
C ASP A 511 3.79 -3.94 16.38
N MET A 512 4.19 -5.20 16.50
CA MET A 512 5.50 -5.57 17.04
C MET A 512 6.65 -5.37 16.05
N ARG A 513 6.36 -5.21 14.77
CA ARG A 513 7.35 -4.92 13.74
C ARG A 513 7.93 -3.52 13.93
N HIS A 514 9.18 -3.37 13.53
CA HIS A 514 9.80 -2.05 13.47
C HIS A 514 9.01 -1.13 12.51
N ARG A 515 8.78 0.12 12.97
CA ARG A 515 8.14 1.17 12.19
C ARG A 515 8.94 2.46 12.32
N ALA A 516 9.02 3.22 11.23
CA ALA A 516 9.67 4.53 11.24
C ALA A 516 9.00 5.51 12.23
N VAL A 517 7.71 5.30 12.51
CA VAL A 517 6.92 6.10 13.46
C VAL A 517 6.17 5.17 14.40
N PRO A 518 6.75 4.74 15.53
CA PRO A 518 6.09 3.90 16.53
C PRO A 518 4.86 4.58 17.14
N PHE A 519 3.81 3.79 17.42
CA PHE A 519 2.58 4.28 18.05
C PHE A 519 1.82 3.14 18.75
N VAL A 520 0.90 3.52 19.65
CA VAL A 520 -0.06 2.63 20.28
C VAL A 520 -1.46 2.95 19.75
N GLY A 521 -2.11 1.96 19.16
CA GLY A 521 -3.50 2.03 18.75
C GLY A 521 -4.44 1.81 19.93
N PHE A 522 -5.65 2.37 19.86
CA PHE A 522 -6.69 2.10 20.85
C PHE A 522 -8.06 1.96 20.20
N MET A 523 -8.95 1.21 20.88
CA MET A 523 -10.38 1.14 20.59
C MET A 523 -11.18 1.36 21.87
N LYS A 524 -12.35 2.02 21.77
CA LYS A 524 -13.26 2.31 22.86
C LYS A 524 -14.71 2.20 22.44
N CYS A 525 -15.58 1.80 23.39
CA CYS A 525 -17.04 1.81 23.27
C CYS A 525 -17.64 2.82 24.28
N SER A 526 -18.77 3.48 23.93
CA SER A 526 -19.51 4.35 24.84
C SER A 526 -20.26 3.57 25.92
N GLU A 527 -20.74 2.37 25.55
CA GLU A 527 -21.59 1.55 26.40
C GLU A 527 -20.78 0.51 27.18
N LYS A 528 -21.42 -0.03 28.23
CA LYS A 528 -20.87 -1.23 28.89
C LYS A 528 -20.93 -2.39 27.92
N CYS A 529 -19.78 -2.90 27.54
CA CYS A 529 -19.63 -3.92 26.50
C CYS A 529 -18.76 -5.07 26.97
N GLU A 530 -18.97 -6.23 26.38
CA GLU A 530 -18.04 -7.33 26.43
C GLU A 530 -16.85 -7.03 25.51
N THR A 531 -15.66 -7.37 25.97
CA THR A 531 -14.43 -7.26 25.20
C THR A 531 -13.95 -8.65 24.83
N VAL A 532 -13.84 -8.90 23.53
CA VAL A 532 -13.57 -10.24 22.98
C VAL A 532 -12.39 -10.16 22.01
N ASN A 533 -11.49 -11.15 22.08
CA ASN A 533 -10.34 -11.27 21.19
C ASN A 533 -10.35 -12.57 20.36
N ASP A 534 -11.40 -13.34 20.44
CA ASP A 534 -11.60 -14.61 19.71
C ASP A 534 -12.90 -14.56 18.90
N SER A 535 -12.78 -14.74 17.57
CA SER A 535 -13.93 -14.71 16.67
C SER A 535 -14.91 -15.87 16.94
N ALA A 536 -14.40 -17.04 17.36
CA ALA A 536 -15.27 -18.17 17.71
C ALA A 536 -16.07 -17.89 18.98
N LEU A 537 -15.48 -17.25 19.98
CA LEU A 537 -16.17 -16.81 21.19
C LEU A 537 -17.24 -15.77 20.84
N LEU A 538 -16.89 -14.77 20.03
CA LEU A 538 -17.79 -13.68 19.65
C LEU A 538 -19.04 -14.16 18.91
N PHE A 539 -18.88 -15.09 17.96
CA PHE A 539 -19.98 -15.50 17.08
C PHE A 539 -20.66 -16.81 17.48
N CYS A 540 -19.98 -17.70 18.21
CA CYS A 540 -20.48 -19.03 18.52
C CYS A 540 -20.45 -19.36 20.02
N GLY A 541 -19.91 -18.47 20.87
CA GLY A 541 -19.79 -18.70 22.29
C GLY A 541 -18.80 -19.79 22.69
N VAL A 542 -17.86 -20.15 21.79
CA VAL A 542 -16.84 -21.20 21.99
C VAL A 542 -15.48 -20.56 22.06
N ASP A 543 -14.82 -20.66 23.22
CA ASP A 543 -13.45 -20.21 23.39
C ASP A 543 -12.49 -21.17 22.66
N ALA A 544 -11.97 -20.75 21.53
CA ALA A 544 -10.97 -21.46 20.75
C ALA A 544 -9.56 -20.85 20.89
N GLN A 545 -9.40 -19.82 21.70
CA GLN A 545 -8.15 -19.09 21.94
C GLN A 545 -7.47 -18.62 20.66
N ARG A 546 -8.27 -18.21 19.66
CA ARG A 546 -7.77 -17.82 18.33
C ARG A 546 -7.02 -16.50 18.36
N ARG A 547 -7.43 -15.56 19.21
CA ARG A 547 -6.83 -14.21 19.28
C ARG A 547 -6.71 -13.52 17.92
N ASP A 548 -7.70 -13.72 17.06
CA ASP A 548 -7.70 -13.28 15.66
C ASP A 548 -8.39 -11.93 15.47
N ILE A 549 -9.07 -11.43 16.48
CA ILE A 549 -9.80 -10.16 16.46
C ILE A 549 -9.60 -9.38 17.76
N LEU A 550 -9.91 -8.08 17.69
CA LEU A 550 -10.27 -7.26 18.87
C LEU A 550 -11.67 -6.75 18.66
N ALA A 551 -12.56 -7.03 19.58
CA ALA A 551 -13.96 -6.68 19.44
C ALA A 551 -14.56 -6.09 20.72
N PHE A 552 -15.57 -5.24 20.52
CA PHE A 552 -16.58 -4.88 21.51
C PHE A 552 -17.91 -5.48 21.09
N SER A 553 -18.70 -5.95 22.06
CA SER A 553 -20.05 -6.46 21.85
C SER A 553 -20.97 -5.88 22.91
N CYS A 554 -22.07 -5.23 22.53
CA CYS A 554 -23.09 -4.72 23.43
C CYS A 554 -24.46 -4.80 22.79
N THR A 555 -25.53 -4.88 23.63
CA THR A 555 -26.92 -4.91 23.16
C THR A 555 -27.55 -3.55 23.47
N THR A 556 -27.83 -2.77 22.44
CA THR A 556 -28.32 -1.39 22.56
C THR A 556 -28.89 -0.89 21.23
N ASP A 557 -29.75 0.10 21.27
CA ASP A 557 -30.26 0.83 20.10
C ASP A 557 -29.37 2.01 19.68
N GLU A 558 -28.51 2.50 20.58
CA GLU A 558 -27.56 3.57 20.26
C GLU A 558 -26.21 3.30 20.90
N VAL A 559 -25.11 3.39 20.12
CA VAL A 559 -23.75 3.21 20.59
C VAL A 559 -22.78 4.05 19.80
N SER A 560 -21.71 4.51 20.47
CA SER A 560 -20.57 5.13 19.82
C SER A 560 -19.32 4.30 20.04
N PHE A 561 -18.55 4.12 18.97
CA PHE A 561 -17.23 3.52 19.02
C PHE A 561 -16.16 4.53 18.59
N ALA A 562 -14.97 4.37 19.09
CA ALA A 562 -13.81 5.14 18.67
C ALA A 562 -12.62 4.24 18.44
N ILE A 563 -11.81 4.58 17.42
CA ILE A 563 -10.52 3.95 17.16
C ILE A 563 -9.52 5.04 16.79
N GLY A 564 -8.28 4.90 17.26
CA GLY A 564 -7.26 5.91 17.02
C GLY A 564 -5.87 5.45 17.42
N GLY A 565 -4.92 6.40 17.46
CA GLY A 565 -3.54 6.14 17.82
C GLY A 565 -2.91 7.28 18.62
N ALA A 566 -1.88 6.95 19.38
CA ALA A 566 -1.14 7.89 20.22
C ALA A 566 0.34 7.47 20.34
N PRO A 567 1.25 8.36 20.78
CA PRO A 567 2.68 8.03 20.86
C PRO A 567 3.05 7.00 21.96
N GLY A 568 2.12 6.64 22.85
CA GLY A 568 2.36 5.66 23.91
C GLY A 568 1.07 5.33 24.68
N ARG A 569 1.14 4.35 25.56
CA ARG A 569 0.00 3.76 26.29
C ARG A 569 -0.83 4.80 27.09
N GLU A 570 -0.14 5.62 27.89
CA GLU A 570 -0.84 6.63 28.71
C GLU A 570 -1.55 7.68 27.84
N ALA A 571 -0.89 8.12 26.76
CA ALA A 571 -1.48 9.05 25.83
C ALA A 571 -2.70 8.42 25.12
N ALA A 572 -2.62 7.14 24.74
CA ALA A 572 -3.75 6.41 24.15
C ALA A 572 -4.94 6.32 25.11
N LEU A 573 -4.71 5.99 26.38
CA LEU A 573 -5.76 5.97 27.41
C LEU A 573 -6.37 7.35 27.65
N ARG A 574 -5.55 8.41 27.71
CA ARG A 574 -6.06 9.79 27.85
C ARG A 574 -6.94 10.17 26.67
N VAL A 575 -6.51 9.89 25.44
CA VAL A 575 -7.32 10.19 24.23
C VAL A 575 -8.61 9.37 24.25
N ALA A 576 -8.52 8.06 24.48
CA ALA A 576 -9.68 7.19 24.56
C ALA A 576 -10.69 7.68 25.59
N SER A 577 -10.25 8.19 26.75
CA SER A 577 -11.14 8.73 27.78
C SER A 577 -11.96 9.93 27.32
N LEU A 578 -11.52 10.66 26.29
CA LEU A 578 -12.18 11.83 25.73
C LEU A 578 -13.08 11.49 24.53
N CYS A 579 -12.99 10.27 23.99
CA CYS A 579 -13.81 9.81 22.88
C CYS A 579 -15.18 9.29 23.35
N CYS A 580 -16.13 9.22 22.42
CA CYS A 580 -17.48 8.71 22.64
C CYS A 580 -18.30 9.51 23.68
N ARG A 581 -18.07 10.82 23.80
CA ARG A 581 -18.76 11.71 24.73
C ARG A 581 -19.84 12.55 24.03
N GLY A 582 -20.86 11.89 23.47
CA GLY A 582 -21.92 12.56 22.70
C GLY A 582 -21.59 12.76 21.21
N ASP A 583 -22.47 13.44 20.48
CA ASP A 583 -22.26 13.72 19.06
C ASP A 583 -21.30 14.89 18.86
N THR A 584 -20.15 14.60 18.33
CA THR A 584 -19.10 15.57 18.02
C THR A 584 -18.85 15.73 16.52
N SER A 585 -19.74 15.19 15.67
CA SER A 585 -19.63 15.28 14.21
C SER A 585 -19.59 16.72 13.68
N GLY A 586 -20.19 17.67 14.40
CA GLY A 586 -20.10 19.10 14.10
C GLY A 586 -18.67 19.68 14.14
N GLU A 587 -17.71 19.00 14.83
CA GLU A 587 -16.29 19.40 14.77
C GLU A 587 -15.72 19.22 13.36
N ALA A 588 -16.10 18.14 12.66
CA ALA A 588 -15.66 17.87 11.30
C ALA A 588 -16.20 18.91 10.33
N GLU A 589 -17.49 19.26 10.45
CA GLU A 589 -18.10 20.30 9.63
C GLU A 589 -17.46 21.68 9.87
N ALA A 590 -17.22 22.04 11.13
CA ALA A 590 -16.54 23.30 11.48
C ALA A 590 -15.11 23.34 10.96
N PHE A 591 -14.40 22.20 10.98
CA PHE A 591 -13.05 22.06 10.42
C PHE A 591 -13.05 22.27 8.91
N VAL A 592 -13.97 21.62 8.19
CA VAL A 592 -14.13 21.79 6.75
C VAL A 592 -14.44 23.24 6.41
N LYS A 593 -15.43 23.83 7.08
CA LYS A 593 -15.81 25.24 6.86
C LYS A 593 -14.67 26.22 7.13
N LYS A 594 -13.80 25.91 8.10
CA LYS A 594 -12.63 26.75 8.41
C LYS A 594 -11.53 26.66 7.37
N HIS A 595 -11.21 25.44 6.91
CA HIS A 595 -10.04 25.19 6.05
C HIS A 595 -10.37 25.17 4.56
N ILE A 596 -11.66 25.02 4.22
CA ILE A 596 -12.14 24.96 2.85
C ILE A 596 -13.39 25.83 2.76
N PRO A 597 -13.25 27.16 2.87
CA PRO A 597 -14.40 28.06 2.91
C PRO A 597 -15.21 28.07 1.61
N GLY A 598 -14.67 27.51 0.55
CA GLY A 598 -15.36 27.31 -0.72
C GLY A 598 -15.51 28.58 -1.58
N TYR A 599 -15.58 28.38 -2.85
CA TYR A 599 -16.10 29.29 -3.85
C TYR A 599 -17.32 28.63 -4.50
N ARG A 600 -18.13 29.39 -5.22
CA ARG A 600 -19.29 28.84 -5.92
C ARG A 600 -19.12 28.97 -7.43
N LEU A 601 -19.17 27.84 -8.12
CA LEU A 601 -19.35 27.80 -9.57
C LEU A 601 -20.84 27.82 -9.89
N GLN A 602 -21.23 28.61 -10.87
CA GLN A 602 -22.58 28.66 -11.43
C GLN A 602 -22.50 28.51 -12.95
N SER A 603 -22.37 27.28 -13.42
CA SER A 603 -22.27 26.94 -14.84
C SER A 603 -23.63 26.66 -15.48
N GLY A 604 -24.70 26.52 -14.66
CA GLY A 604 -26.00 26.02 -15.07
C GLY A 604 -26.10 24.49 -15.09
N ASN A 605 -25.02 23.77 -14.79
CA ASN A 605 -25.00 22.33 -14.61
C ASN A 605 -24.80 22.00 -13.12
N ALA A 606 -25.87 21.60 -12.43
CA ALA A 606 -25.87 21.39 -10.98
C ALA A 606 -24.81 20.38 -10.52
N GLY A 607 -24.53 19.31 -11.28
CA GLY A 607 -23.50 18.33 -10.95
C GLY A 607 -22.08 18.91 -11.05
N LEU A 608 -21.80 19.70 -12.08
CA LEU A 608 -20.54 20.40 -12.25
C LEU A 608 -20.34 21.47 -11.16
N ASP A 609 -21.40 22.22 -10.87
CA ASP A 609 -21.39 23.26 -9.84
C ASP A 609 -21.12 22.67 -8.45
N ALA A 610 -21.77 21.55 -8.10
CA ALA A 610 -21.54 20.83 -6.83
C ALA A 610 -20.12 20.23 -6.77
N LEU A 611 -19.64 19.62 -7.85
CA LEU A 611 -18.30 19.03 -7.92
C LEU A 611 -17.23 20.08 -7.63
N PHE A 612 -17.24 21.19 -8.37
CA PHE A 612 -16.19 22.20 -8.26
C PHE A 612 -16.35 23.14 -7.09
N SER A 613 -17.58 23.44 -6.64
CA SER A 613 -17.79 24.31 -5.48
C SER A 613 -17.54 23.61 -4.14
N HIS A 614 -17.69 22.29 -4.07
CA HIS A 614 -17.70 21.59 -2.79
C HIS A 614 -16.78 20.36 -2.78
N PHE A 615 -17.06 19.35 -3.62
CA PHE A 615 -16.44 18.04 -3.48
C PHE A 615 -14.96 18.03 -3.87
N ALA A 616 -14.60 18.62 -5.01
CA ALA A 616 -13.21 18.64 -5.47
C ALA A 616 -12.29 19.47 -4.56
N PRO A 617 -12.63 20.69 -4.12
CA PRO A 617 -11.83 21.43 -3.13
C PRO A 617 -11.69 20.67 -1.81
N TYR A 618 -12.76 20.04 -1.34
CA TYR A 618 -12.73 19.21 -0.13
C TYR A 618 -11.75 18.05 -0.28
N GLN A 619 -11.90 17.23 -1.32
CA GLN A 619 -11.03 16.06 -1.52
C GLN A 619 -9.57 16.49 -1.72
N THR A 620 -9.32 17.56 -2.48
CA THR A 620 -7.95 18.07 -2.66
C THR A 620 -7.36 18.50 -1.33
N ALA A 621 -8.02 19.34 -0.55
CA ALA A 621 -7.49 19.80 0.73
C ALA A 621 -7.30 18.65 1.72
N ILE A 622 -8.34 17.82 1.90
CA ILE A 622 -8.30 16.75 2.91
C ILE A 622 -7.35 15.62 2.51
N SER A 623 -7.41 15.15 1.26
CA SER A 623 -6.58 14.03 0.82
C SER A 623 -5.10 14.41 0.67
N ARG A 624 -4.80 15.65 0.24
CA ARG A 624 -3.44 16.06 -0.11
C ARG A 624 -2.70 16.73 1.04
N PHE A 625 -3.37 17.50 1.89
CA PHE A 625 -2.70 18.29 2.93
C PHE A 625 -2.90 17.75 4.35
N PHE A 626 -4.07 17.22 4.69
CA PHE A 626 -4.35 16.68 6.02
C PHE A 626 -4.14 15.17 6.07
N GLY A 627 -4.81 14.38 5.24
CA GLY A 627 -4.70 12.92 5.19
C GLY A 627 -3.43 12.44 4.52
N LYS A 628 -2.98 13.11 3.49
CA LYS A 628 -1.86 12.73 2.60
C LYS A 628 -2.02 11.30 2.09
N THR A 629 -3.26 10.96 1.71
CA THR A 629 -3.65 9.60 1.37
C THR A 629 -4.86 9.57 0.46
N GLY A 630 -5.01 8.49 -0.27
CA GLY A 630 -6.21 8.11 -0.98
C GLY A 630 -6.45 6.62 -0.82
N PHE A 631 -7.56 6.13 -1.35
CA PHE A 631 -7.91 4.71 -1.28
C PHE A 631 -6.91 3.84 -2.04
N TYR A 632 -6.50 4.28 -3.23
CA TYR A 632 -5.59 3.54 -4.11
C TYR A 632 -4.11 3.82 -3.85
N GLN A 633 -3.79 4.89 -3.13
CA GLN A 633 -2.43 5.29 -2.80
C GLN A 633 -2.37 5.82 -1.36
N THR A 634 -1.84 4.99 -0.46
CA THR A 634 -1.77 5.27 0.97
C THR A 634 -0.39 5.83 1.38
N GLY A 635 0.11 6.84 0.64
CA GLY A 635 1.49 7.31 0.77
C GLY A 635 1.84 7.91 2.14
N GLY A 636 0.97 8.71 2.73
CA GLY A 636 1.21 9.37 4.02
C GLY A 636 2.28 10.48 4.00
N ALA A 637 2.86 10.77 2.85
CA ALA A 637 3.94 11.72 2.66
C ALA A 637 3.47 13.02 1.98
N PHE A 638 4.27 14.08 2.09
CA PHE A 638 4.23 15.23 1.19
C PHE A 638 5.13 14.95 -0.01
N GLY A 639 4.65 15.17 -1.23
CA GLY A 639 5.46 15.31 -2.42
C GLY A 639 5.78 16.78 -2.67
N PHE A 640 7.00 17.11 -3.05
CA PHE A 640 7.36 18.51 -3.24
C PHE A 640 6.57 19.14 -4.38
N ARG A 641 6.67 18.55 -5.55
CA ARG A 641 5.94 18.93 -6.77
C ARG A 641 4.43 18.79 -6.60
N ASP A 642 3.98 17.63 -6.08
CA ASP A 642 2.57 17.25 -6.07
C ASP A 642 1.68 18.26 -5.36
N GLN A 643 1.99 18.59 -4.10
CA GLN A 643 1.17 19.54 -3.36
C GLN A 643 1.39 20.97 -3.81
N LEU A 644 2.53 21.34 -4.41
CA LEU A 644 2.68 22.66 -5.05
C LEU A 644 1.80 22.77 -6.30
N GLN A 645 1.59 21.70 -7.07
CA GLN A 645 0.58 21.66 -8.14
C GLN A 645 -0.83 21.83 -7.58
N ASP A 646 -1.16 21.15 -6.48
CA ASP A 646 -2.46 21.29 -5.83
C ASP A 646 -2.73 22.74 -5.36
N CYS A 647 -1.67 23.51 -5.05
CA CYS A 647 -1.78 24.91 -4.65
C CYS A 647 -2.44 25.79 -5.71
N PHE A 648 -2.25 25.51 -7.01
CA PHE A 648 -2.84 26.32 -8.09
C PHE A 648 -4.38 26.33 -8.07
N CYS A 649 -5.01 25.28 -7.59
CA CYS A 649 -6.47 25.26 -7.40
C CYS A 649 -6.90 25.67 -5.99
N LEU A 650 -6.12 25.31 -4.97
CA LEU A 650 -6.48 25.62 -3.58
C LEU A 650 -6.33 27.09 -3.21
N VAL A 651 -5.55 27.87 -3.93
CA VAL A 651 -5.36 29.29 -3.66
C VAL A 651 -6.68 30.07 -3.67
N TYR A 652 -7.66 29.63 -4.46
CA TYR A 652 -8.98 30.24 -4.51
C TYR A 652 -9.88 29.91 -3.31
N SER A 653 -9.67 28.79 -2.66
CA SER A 653 -10.51 28.30 -1.55
C SER A 653 -9.80 28.34 -0.19
N SER A 654 -8.48 28.23 -0.16
CA SER A 654 -7.69 28.14 1.08
C SER A 654 -6.29 28.74 0.93
N PRO A 655 -6.16 30.06 0.67
CA PRO A 655 -4.87 30.73 0.46
C PRO A 655 -3.92 30.59 1.63
N GLU A 656 -4.42 30.52 2.86
CA GLU A 656 -3.57 30.30 4.05
C GLU A 656 -2.93 28.91 4.05
N THR A 657 -3.65 27.87 3.61
CA THR A 657 -3.10 26.52 3.46
C THR A 657 -1.97 26.53 2.41
N VAL A 658 -2.16 27.23 1.32
CA VAL A 658 -1.15 27.41 0.27
C VAL A 658 0.09 28.12 0.80
N ARG A 659 -0.09 29.24 1.51
CA ARG A 659 1.00 29.98 2.13
C ARG A 659 1.85 29.12 3.06
N VAL A 660 1.19 28.39 3.95
CA VAL A 660 1.86 27.47 4.89
C VAL A 660 2.61 26.37 4.13
N HIS A 661 2.06 25.87 3.02
CA HIS A 661 2.70 24.83 2.24
C HIS A 661 3.91 25.34 1.46
N ILE A 662 3.86 26.52 0.86
CA ILE A 662 5.01 27.17 0.22
C ILE A 662 6.18 27.29 1.21
N LEU A 663 5.92 27.81 2.42
CA LEU A 663 6.95 27.92 3.46
C LEU A 663 7.51 26.54 3.89
N ARG A 664 6.64 25.52 3.92
CA ARG A 664 7.05 24.13 4.18
C ARG A 664 7.96 23.62 3.07
N CYS A 665 7.65 23.87 1.81
CA CYS A 665 8.51 23.46 0.68
C CYS A 665 9.86 24.18 0.70
N CYS A 666 9.91 25.48 0.98
CA CYS A 666 11.18 26.17 1.20
C CYS A 666 12.03 25.49 2.28
N ALA A 667 11.40 25.04 3.38
CA ALA A 667 12.09 24.32 4.44
C ALA A 667 12.55 22.90 4.05
N HIS A 668 12.17 22.38 2.88
CA HIS A 668 12.57 21.07 2.34
C HIS A 668 13.40 21.20 1.06
N GLN A 669 13.99 22.40 0.84
CA GLN A 669 14.97 22.65 -0.22
C GLN A 669 16.38 22.57 0.34
N TYR A 670 17.32 22.10 -0.47
CA TYR A 670 18.76 22.15 -0.22
C TYR A 670 19.37 23.44 -0.75
N ARG A 671 20.54 23.82 -0.21
CA ARG A 671 21.20 25.06 -0.58
C ARG A 671 21.62 25.12 -2.06
N GLU A 672 21.81 23.94 -2.66
CA GLU A 672 22.10 23.75 -4.08
C GLU A 672 20.91 24.09 -4.99
N GLY A 673 19.70 24.24 -4.43
CA GLY A 673 18.48 24.56 -5.14
C GLY A 673 17.61 23.36 -5.50
N ASP A 674 18.10 22.13 -5.33
CA ASP A 674 17.32 20.90 -5.40
C ASP A 674 16.52 20.68 -4.11
N VAL A 675 15.68 19.63 -4.08
CA VAL A 675 14.65 19.47 -3.03
C VAL A 675 14.51 18.02 -2.59
N MET A 676 13.85 17.81 -1.45
CA MET A 676 13.29 16.49 -1.13
C MET A 676 12.11 16.21 -2.06
N HIS A 677 12.19 15.15 -2.83
CA HIS A 677 11.14 14.74 -3.76
C HIS A 677 9.82 14.42 -3.01
N TRP A 678 9.93 13.66 -1.90
CA TRP A 678 8.86 13.49 -0.93
C TRP A 678 9.39 13.26 0.48
N TRP A 679 8.59 13.56 1.50
CA TRP A 679 8.97 13.40 2.90
C TRP A 679 7.76 13.18 3.81
N PHE A 680 8.01 12.63 5.00
CA PHE A 680 7.08 12.56 6.12
C PHE A 680 7.78 12.84 7.44
N ARG A 681 7.00 13.20 8.47
CA ARG A 681 7.53 13.47 9.80
C ARG A 681 7.76 12.18 10.56
N ALA A 682 9.01 11.89 10.92
CA ALA A 682 9.42 10.81 11.82
C ALA A 682 9.93 11.37 13.16
N PRO A 683 10.08 10.56 14.22
CA PRO A 683 10.59 11.01 15.51
C PRO A 683 11.96 11.68 15.43
N GLN A 684 12.84 11.18 14.58
CA GLN A 684 14.20 11.69 14.35
C GLN A 684 14.26 12.95 13.46
N GLY A 685 13.16 13.33 12.84
CA GLY A 685 13.09 14.46 11.92
C GLY A 685 12.28 14.18 10.66
N ASP A 686 12.25 15.13 9.73
CA ASP A 686 11.62 14.92 8.44
C ASP A 686 12.47 13.96 7.61
N THR A 687 11.87 12.84 7.20
CA THR A 687 12.53 11.73 6.51
C THR A 687 11.92 11.55 5.13
N GLY A 688 12.73 11.34 4.10
CA GLY A 688 12.24 11.21 2.74
C GLY A 688 13.35 10.95 1.73
N ILE A 689 13.08 11.26 0.46
CA ILE A 689 14.00 10.99 -0.64
C ILE A 689 14.48 12.32 -1.25
N ARG A 690 15.81 12.47 -1.35
CA ARG A 690 16.47 13.46 -2.21
C ARG A 690 16.74 12.81 -3.56
N THR A 691 16.33 13.45 -4.67
CA THR A 691 16.48 12.92 -6.03
C THR A 691 17.22 13.92 -6.92
N LYS A 692 17.59 13.47 -8.12
CA LYS A 692 18.03 14.34 -9.22
C LYS A 692 16.89 14.59 -10.22
N CYS A 693 15.64 14.56 -9.76
CA CYS A 693 14.48 14.86 -10.59
C CYS A 693 14.55 16.30 -11.10
N SER A 694 14.30 16.50 -12.38
CA SER A 694 14.64 17.77 -13.05
C SER A 694 13.58 18.86 -12.94
N ASP A 695 12.37 18.52 -12.51
CA ASP A 695 11.23 19.45 -12.49
C ASP A 695 10.75 19.85 -11.11
N ASP A 696 10.93 19.01 -10.07
CA ASP A 696 10.39 19.20 -8.73
C ASP A 696 10.56 20.63 -8.19
N PHE A 697 11.77 21.13 -8.22
CA PHE A 697 12.13 22.42 -7.65
C PHE A 697 11.55 23.61 -8.42
N LEU A 698 11.20 23.44 -9.71
CA LEU A 698 10.64 24.49 -10.55
C LEU A 698 9.19 24.85 -10.13
N TYR A 699 8.49 23.94 -9.47
CA TYR A 699 7.14 24.22 -8.97
C TYR A 699 7.12 25.23 -7.84
N LEU A 700 8.23 25.43 -7.10
CA LEU A 700 8.30 26.42 -6.02
C LEU A 700 8.19 27.85 -6.54
N PRO A 701 9.06 28.35 -7.43
CA PRO A 701 8.92 29.70 -7.98
C PRO A 701 7.59 29.89 -8.72
N TRP A 702 7.08 28.87 -9.41
CA TRP A 702 5.79 28.97 -10.08
C TRP A 702 4.65 29.14 -9.08
N ALA A 703 4.57 28.31 -8.04
CA ALA A 703 3.54 28.41 -7.02
C ALA A 703 3.63 29.74 -6.21
N VAL A 704 4.83 30.26 -5.99
CA VAL A 704 5.01 31.57 -5.32
C VAL A 704 4.49 32.70 -6.21
N ALA A 705 4.80 32.67 -7.51
CA ALA A 705 4.29 33.69 -8.46
C ALA A 705 2.76 33.66 -8.53
N ASP A 706 2.17 32.47 -8.70
CA ASP A 706 0.74 32.24 -8.76
C ASP A 706 0.03 32.68 -7.47
N TYR A 707 0.61 32.36 -6.32
CA TYR A 707 0.08 32.79 -5.01
C TYR A 707 0.05 34.30 -4.87
N ILE A 708 1.15 35.00 -5.20
CA ILE A 708 1.24 36.47 -5.10
C ILE A 708 0.27 37.13 -6.09
N GLU A 709 0.19 36.65 -7.32
CA GLU A 709 -0.76 37.17 -8.33
C GLU A 709 -2.19 37.13 -7.84
N LYS A 710 -2.61 36.05 -7.19
CA LYS A 710 -3.99 35.80 -6.77
C LYS A 710 -4.35 36.42 -5.41
N THR A 711 -3.37 36.55 -4.52
CA THR A 711 -3.62 37.02 -3.13
C THR A 711 -3.14 38.42 -2.85
N GLY A 712 -2.16 38.92 -3.62
CA GLY A 712 -1.45 40.18 -3.35
C GLY A 712 -0.47 40.10 -2.19
N ASP A 713 -0.28 38.93 -1.51
CA ASP A 713 0.63 38.78 -0.37
C ASP A 713 2.10 38.70 -0.83
N ALA A 714 2.67 39.85 -1.13
CA ALA A 714 4.10 39.97 -1.47
C ALA A 714 5.03 39.82 -0.25
N ASP A 715 4.52 39.93 0.96
CA ASP A 715 5.32 39.83 2.19
C ASP A 715 5.88 38.43 2.39
N ILE A 716 5.28 37.43 1.78
CA ILE A 716 5.81 36.06 1.77
C ILE A 716 7.26 36.02 1.28
N LEU A 717 7.64 36.88 0.31
CA LEU A 717 8.97 36.90 -0.28
C LEU A 717 10.07 37.18 0.72
N ASN A 718 9.76 37.93 1.78
CA ASN A 718 10.70 38.36 2.81
C ASN A 718 10.86 37.35 3.95
N VAL A 719 9.98 36.34 4.03
CA VAL A 719 10.05 35.32 5.08
C VAL A 719 11.34 34.52 4.95
N ARG A 720 12.11 34.44 6.03
CA ARG A 720 13.40 33.74 6.04
C ARG A 720 13.26 32.32 6.53
N ILE A 721 13.63 31.36 5.68
CA ILE A 721 13.53 29.91 5.92
C ILE A 721 14.92 29.28 5.85
N GLY A 722 15.19 28.27 6.69
CA GLY A 722 16.43 27.46 6.64
C GLY A 722 16.32 26.34 5.64
N TYR A 723 17.47 25.90 5.15
CA TYR A 723 17.62 24.80 4.19
C TYR A 723 17.73 23.43 4.87
N MET A 724 17.59 22.38 4.09
CA MET A 724 18.08 21.03 4.42
C MET A 724 19.58 20.95 4.16
N GLU A 725 20.26 20.08 4.89
CA GLU A 725 21.71 19.91 4.79
C GLU A 725 22.06 18.42 4.70
N SER A 726 22.57 18.00 3.55
CA SER A 726 23.18 16.70 3.30
C SER A 726 24.01 16.78 2.01
N LEU A 727 24.85 15.76 1.78
CA LEU A 727 25.57 15.66 0.50
C LEU A 727 24.58 15.29 -0.62
N PRO A 728 24.76 15.84 -1.84
CA PRO A 728 23.98 15.41 -3.01
C PRO A 728 24.08 13.89 -3.22
N PRO A 729 23.03 13.23 -3.74
CA PRO A 729 23.08 11.81 -3.99
C PRO A 729 24.09 11.47 -5.10
N GLU A 730 24.92 10.46 -4.88
CA GLU A 730 25.87 9.96 -5.89
C GLU A 730 25.12 9.28 -7.04
N SER A 731 24.16 8.40 -6.73
CA SER A 731 23.19 7.81 -7.65
C SER A 731 21.96 8.71 -7.78
N GLY A 732 20.99 8.33 -8.62
CA GLY A 732 19.80 9.13 -8.90
C GLY A 732 18.96 9.55 -7.70
N GLU A 733 19.01 8.81 -6.57
CA GLU A 733 18.20 9.08 -5.38
C GLU A 733 18.90 8.67 -4.08
N ARG A 734 18.48 9.28 -2.97
CA ARG A 734 18.94 8.95 -1.63
C ARG A 734 17.82 9.13 -0.60
N TYR A 735 17.50 8.04 0.11
CA TYR A 735 16.58 8.07 1.27
C TYR A 735 17.36 8.53 2.51
N GLU A 736 16.89 9.57 3.18
CA GLU A 736 17.62 10.21 4.28
C GLU A 736 16.71 10.95 5.27
N THR A 737 17.30 11.28 6.42
CA THR A 737 16.80 12.26 7.38
C THR A 737 17.84 13.39 7.49
N PRO A 738 17.74 14.43 6.64
CA PRO A 738 18.76 15.47 6.56
C PRO A 738 18.75 16.37 7.81
N ALA A 739 19.90 16.95 8.11
CA ALA A 739 19.99 17.99 9.11
C ALA A 739 19.31 19.29 8.65
N ARG A 740 19.02 20.17 9.58
CA ARG A 740 18.54 21.54 9.30
C ARG A 740 19.72 22.51 9.34
N SER A 741 19.88 23.30 8.29
CA SER A 741 20.89 24.35 8.22
C SER A 741 20.51 25.53 9.12
N GLU A 742 21.52 26.13 9.75
CA GLU A 742 21.36 27.41 10.43
C GLU A 742 21.25 28.60 9.44
N SER A 743 21.75 28.43 8.23
CA SER A 743 21.66 29.42 7.16
C SER A 743 20.21 29.59 6.71
N ARG A 744 19.71 30.81 6.78
CA ARG A 744 18.36 31.18 6.38
C ARG A 744 18.39 32.24 5.30
N GLU A 745 17.60 32.01 4.26
CA GLU A 745 17.39 32.99 3.19
C GLU A 745 15.89 33.29 3.02
N SER A 746 15.60 34.35 2.27
CA SER A 746 14.21 34.73 1.99
C SER A 746 13.56 33.72 1.01
N VAL A 747 12.23 33.62 1.03
CA VAL A 747 11.49 32.83 0.04
C VAL A 747 11.87 33.21 -1.38
N TYR A 748 12.10 34.51 -1.63
CA TYR A 748 12.61 34.96 -2.92
C TYR A 748 13.91 34.26 -3.31
N MET A 749 14.90 34.21 -2.39
CA MET A 749 16.17 33.53 -2.66
C MET A 749 16.03 32.02 -2.83
N HIS A 750 15.08 31.37 -2.13
CA HIS A 750 14.75 29.96 -2.39
C HIS A 750 14.28 29.74 -3.84
N CYS A 751 13.44 30.67 -4.37
CA CYS A 751 13.00 30.61 -5.77
C CYS A 751 14.14 30.87 -6.75
N ILE A 752 15.02 31.83 -6.48
CA ILE A 752 16.19 32.12 -7.32
C ILE A 752 17.13 30.90 -7.38
N ARG A 753 17.36 30.21 -6.25
CA ARG A 753 18.17 28.99 -6.22
C ARG A 753 17.54 27.83 -7.01
N ALA A 754 16.23 27.70 -6.95
CA ALA A 754 15.50 26.72 -7.75
C ALA A 754 15.70 26.98 -9.24
N LEU A 755 15.51 28.22 -9.69
CA LEU A 755 15.73 28.60 -11.09
C LEU A 755 17.19 28.37 -11.53
N ALA A 756 18.18 28.75 -10.71
CA ALA A 756 19.58 28.54 -11.01
C ALA A 756 19.94 27.04 -11.08
N ASN A 757 19.34 26.19 -10.28
CA ASN A 757 19.54 24.74 -10.37
C ASN A 757 19.01 24.15 -11.70
N GLY A 758 17.96 24.75 -12.27
CA GLY A 758 17.33 24.31 -13.52
C GLY A 758 18.07 24.69 -14.81
N GLU A 759 19.16 25.47 -14.75
CA GLU A 759 19.90 25.94 -15.92
C GLU A 759 20.74 24.86 -16.61
N LYS A 760 20.88 23.68 -16.02
CA LYS A 760 21.71 22.60 -16.52
C LYS A 760 21.16 22.02 -17.82
N THR A 761 21.89 22.11 -18.89
CA THR A 761 21.51 21.62 -20.22
C THR A 761 22.46 20.55 -20.75
N GLY A 762 21.95 19.72 -21.67
CA GLY A 762 22.73 18.70 -22.36
C GLY A 762 23.25 19.16 -23.73
N SER A 763 23.57 18.19 -24.57
CA SER A 763 24.24 18.43 -25.87
C SER A 763 23.34 19.11 -26.91
N HIS A 764 22.01 19.01 -26.77
CA HIS A 764 21.05 19.69 -27.65
C HIS A 764 20.61 21.06 -27.09
N GLY A 765 21.19 21.48 -25.94
CA GLY A 765 20.84 22.72 -25.26
C GLY A 765 19.50 22.64 -24.54
N LEU A 766 18.98 21.45 -24.25
CA LEU A 766 17.74 21.21 -23.52
C LEU A 766 18.05 20.83 -22.06
N SER A 767 17.09 21.05 -21.16
CA SER A 767 17.23 20.73 -19.74
C SER A 767 17.56 19.26 -19.53
N LEU A 768 18.56 18.95 -18.70
CA LEU A 768 18.89 17.58 -18.33
C LEU A 768 17.71 16.93 -17.60
N MET A 769 17.43 15.64 -17.90
CA MET A 769 16.35 14.89 -17.29
C MET A 769 16.67 14.42 -15.88
N GLY A 770 17.96 14.18 -15.60
CA GLY A 770 18.38 13.64 -14.30
C GLY A 770 17.84 12.24 -14.04
N SER A 771 17.37 11.99 -12.81
CA SER A 771 16.79 10.70 -12.46
C SER A 771 15.37 10.49 -13.01
N CYS A 772 14.65 11.56 -13.28
CA CYS A 772 13.31 11.59 -13.94
C CYS A 772 12.90 13.05 -14.15
N ASP A 773 11.76 13.23 -14.79
CA ASP A 773 10.99 14.48 -14.73
C ASP A 773 9.61 14.20 -14.14
N TRP A 774 8.55 14.93 -14.50
CA TRP A 774 7.21 14.73 -13.99
C TRP A 774 6.70 13.28 -14.12
N ASN A 775 7.16 12.56 -15.13
CA ASN A 775 6.90 11.13 -15.24
C ASN A 775 7.99 10.31 -14.55
N ASP A 776 7.78 9.99 -13.27
CA ASP A 776 8.67 9.17 -12.46
C ASP A 776 9.00 7.82 -13.11
N GLY A 777 8.09 7.29 -13.93
CA GLY A 777 8.29 6.06 -14.70
C GLY A 777 9.35 6.14 -15.79
N MET A 778 9.86 7.33 -16.10
CA MET A 778 10.96 7.54 -17.06
C MET A 778 12.33 7.65 -16.40
N SER A 779 12.55 6.91 -15.31
CA SER A 779 13.72 7.05 -14.44
C SER A 779 15.05 6.60 -15.04
N ARG A 780 15.06 5.93 -16.20
CA ARG A 780 16.28 5.45 -16.87
C ARG A 780 16.69 6.24 -18.10
N ILE A 781 15.86 7.13 -18.59
CA ILE A 781 16.15 7.91 -19.81
C ILE A 781 17.35 8.82 -19.63
N GLY A 782 17.47 9.51 -18.48
CA GLY A 782 18.54 10.44 -18.18
C GLY A 782 19.42 10.03 -16.99
N SER A 783 19.35 8.76 -16.53
CA SER A 783 20.08 8.30 -15.35
C SER A 783 21.61 8.35 -15.48
N GLY A 784 22.14 8.29 -16.70
CA GLY A 784 23.55 8.49 -17.02
C GLY A 784 23.99 9.95 -17.06
N GLY A 785 23.10 10.90 -16.79
CA GLY A 785 23.39 12.33 -16.68
C GLY A 785 23.52 13.10 -18.00
N ARG A 786 23.11 12.51 -19.12
CA ARG A 786 23.16 13.14 -20.45
C ARG A 786 21.78 13.29 -21.10
N GLY A 787 20.82 12.49 -20.70
CA GLY A 787 19.45 12.55 -21.22
C GLY A 787 18.80 13.91 -20.97
N GLU A 788 17.99 14.36 -21.93
CA GLU A 788 17.39 15.69 -21.93
C GLU A 788 15.85 15.61 -22.02
N SER A 789 15.17 16.42 -21.22
CA SER A 789 13.71 16.49 -21.16
C SER A 789 13.16 17.73 -21.91
N VAL A 790 12.38 17.51 -22.91
CA VAL A 790 11.65 18.57 -23.64
C VAL A 790 10.57 19.17 -22.73
N PHE A 791 9.90 18.34 -21.96
CA PHE A 791 8.91 18.82 -20.98
C PHE A 791 9.55 19.77 -19.95
N THR A 792 10.63 19.36 -19.28
CA THR A 792 11.31 20.21 -18.28
C THR A 792 11.83 21.51 -18.91
N SER A 793 12.28 21.45 -20.15
CA SER A 793 12.74 22.63 -20.89
C SER A 793 11.60 23.64 -21.10
N TRP A 794 10.43 23.20 -21.53
CA TRP A 794 9.25 24.05 -21.62
C TRP A 794 8.78 24.57 -20.25
N LEU A 795 8.76 23.70 -19.24
CA LEU A 795 8.40 24.08 -17.88
C LEU A 795 9.34 25.18 -17.36
N TYR A 796 10.63 25.05 -17.55
CA TYR A 796 11.61 26.08 -17.12
C TYR A 796 11.31 27.45 -17.77
N VAL A 797 11.09 27.50 -19.08
CA VAL A 797 10.75 28.74 -19.79
C VAL A 797 9.45 29.34 -19.27
N LEU A 798 8.44 28.50 -19.04
CA LEU A 798 7.16 28.92 -18.49
C LEU A 798 7.34 29.54 -17.09
N VAL A 799 8.06 28.86 -16.20
CA VAL A 799 8.28 29.30 -14.83
C VAL A 799 9.07 30.61 -14.78
N CYS A 800 10.11 30.76 -15.62
CA CYS A 800 10.83 32.03 -15.73
C CYS A 800 9.91 33.17 -16.15
N ARG A 801 9.00 32.94 -17.10
CA ARG A 801 8.02 33.93 -17.53
C ARG A 801 7.05 34.30 -16.39
N GLU A 802 6.51 33.31 -15.70
CA GLU A 802 5.54 33.52 -14.61
C GLU A 802 6.19 34.18 -13.38
N PHE A 803 7.49 33.92 -13.12
CA PHE A 803 8.22 34.51 -12.01
C PHE A 803 8.82 35.91 -12.31
N LEU A 804 8.83 36.33 -13.57
CA LEU A 804 9.36 37.63 -14.01
C LEU A 804 8.69 38.83 -13.28
N PRO A 805 7.37 38.88 -13.08
CA PRO A 805 6.74 39.96 -12.29
C PRO A 805 7.25 40.02 -10.84
N VAL A 806 7.56 38.87 -10.23
CA VAL A 806 8.11 38.78 -8.86
C VAL A 806 9.52 39.34 -8.82
N MET A 807 10.37 39.01 -9.79
CA MET A 807 11.71 39.59 -9.91
C MET A 807 11.65 41.14 -10.09
N LYS A 808 10.68 41.63 -10.88
CA LYS A 808 10.47 43.07 -11.04
C LYS A 808 10.02 43.75 -9.73
N LEU A 809 9.14 43.11 -8.98
CA LEU A 809 8.69 43.57 -7.65
C LEU A 809 9.87 43.67 -6.66
N MET A 810 10.83 42.76 -6.76
CA MET A 810 12.05 42.76 -5.96
C MET A 810 13.18 43.62 -6.52
N GLU A 811 12.97 44.33 -7.64
CA GLU A 811 13.92 45.20 -8.36
C GLU A 811 15.25 44.45 -8.71
N ASP A 812 15.20 43.12 -8.87
CA ASP A 812 16.39 42.30 -9.20
C ASP A 812 16.63 42.26 -10.70
N TYR A 813 17.10 43.38 -11.26
CA TYR A 813 17.38 43.54 -12.69
C TYR A 813 18.48 42.59 -13.19
N ARG A 814 19.36 42.12 -12.32
CA ARG A 814 20.41 41.16 -12.66
C ARG A 814 19.79 39.80 -12.95
N SER A 815 18.94 39.28 -12.07
CA SER A 815 18.20 38.00 -12.27
C SER A 815 17.23 38.09 -13.46
N ILE A 816 16.59 39.24 -13.66
CA ILE A 816 15.75 39.47 -14.85
C ILE A 816 16.55 39.28 -16.13
N ALA A 817 17.67 40.00 -16.27
CA ALA A 817 18.52 39.90 -17.48
C ALA A 817 19.05 38.49 -17.70
N HIS A 818 19.51 37.84 -16.64
CA HIS A 818 20.07 36.49 -16.67
C HIS A 818 19.02 35.46 -17.10
N PHE A 819 17.93 35.32 -16.37
CA PHE A 819 16.92 34.28 -16.65
C PHE A 819 16.14 34.52 -17.94
N THR A 820 16.02 35.78 -18.37
CA THR A 820 15.50 36.12 -19.70
C THR A 820 16.39 35.59 -20.81
N ALA A 821 17.73 35.78 -20.67
CA ALA A 821 18.70 35.27 -21.64
C ALA A 821 18.74 33.74 -21.70
N VAL A 822 18.74 33.07 -20.53
CA VAL A 822 18.69 31.60 -20.42
C VAL A 822 17.39 31.04 -21.06
N SER A 823 16.23 31.61 -20.74
CA SER A 823 14.94 31.21 -21.34
C SER A 823 14.92 31.41 -22.85
N ALA A 824 15.44 32.53 -23.35
CA ALA A 824 15.52 32.78 -24.82
C ALA A 824 16.41 31.75 -25.52
N GLY A 825 17.55 31.42 -24.93
CA GLY A 825 18.45 30.35 -25.42
C GLY A 825 17.77 28.99 -25.48
N LEU A 826 16.99 28.65 -24.41
CA LEU A 826 16.31 27.40 -24.31
C LEU A 826 15.15 27.27 -25.32
N VAL A 827 14.38 28.35 -25.56
CA VAL A 827 13.37 28.40 -26.62
C VAL A 827 14.01 28.15 -28.00
N LEU A 828 15.12 28.78 -28.30
CA LEU A 828 15.84 28.56 -29.57
C LEU A 828 16.30 27.11 -29.71
N ALA A 829 16.79 26.50 -28.64
CA ALA A 829 17.19 25.08 -28.61
C ALA A 829 15.98 24.14 -28.81
N LEU A 830 14.86 24.40 -28.14
CA LEU A 830 13.61 23.64 -28.28
C LEU A 830 13.06 23.70 -29.71
N GLU A 831 12.98 24.91 -30.28
CA GLU A 831 12.48 25.11 -31.64
C GLU A 831 13.38 24.48 -32.71
N ARG A 832 14.68 24.39 -32.45
CA ARG A 832 15.65 23.80 -33.37
C ARG A 832 15.76 22.29 -33.23
N ASN A 833 15.78 21.76 -32.02
CA ASN A 833 16.18 20.39 -31.72
C ASN A 833 15.02 19.49 -31.26
N ALA A 834 13.88 20.07 -30.83
CA ALA A 834 12.80 19.28 -30.24
C ALA A 834 11.54 19.17 -31.11
N PHE A 835 11.40 19.94 -32.21
CA PHE A 835 10.26 19.85 -33.10
C PHE A 835 10.51 18.87 -34.26
N ASP A 836 9.71 17.78 -34.33
CA ASP A 836 9.82 16.72 -35.33
C ASP A 836 8.61 16.71 -36.27
N GLY A 837 8.58 17.70 -37.18
CA GLY A 837 7.62 17.83 -38.25
C GLY A 837 6.23 18.29 -37.83
N ASP A 838 5.53 17.55 -37.02
CA ASP A 838 4.15 17.83 -36.56
C ASP A 838 3.97 17.80 -35.05
N ARG A 839 5.03 17.55 -34.29
CA ARG A 839 5.01 17.44 -32.84
C ARG A 839 6.33 17.80 -32.21
N TYR A 840 6.32 18.14 -30.91
CA TYR A 840 7.50 18.14 -30.10
C TYR A 840 7.81 16.72 -29.60
N ILE A 841 9.09 16.33 -29.65
CA ILE A 841 9.54 15.05 -29.09
C ILE A 841 9.43 15.06 -27.57
N ARG A 842 9.54 13.88 -26.93
CA ARG A 842 9.47 13.76 -25.47
C ARG A 842 10.81 14.03 -24.79
N ALA A 843 11.87 13.43 -25.31
CA ALA A 843 13.18 13.46 -24.72
C ALA A 843 14.29 13.00 -25.68
N TYR A 844 15.54 13.27 -25.30
CA TYR A 844 16.70 12.51 -25.74
C TYR A 844 17.18 11.63 -24.59
N ASP A 845 17.50 10.37 -24.87
CA ASP A 845 18.08 9.50 -23.85
C ASP A 845 19.60 9.73 -23.70
N ASP A 846 20.24 9.03 -22.76
CA ASP A 846 21.68 9.12 -22.49
C ASP A 846 22.56 8.73 -23.69
N ALA A 847 22.03 8.00 -24.67
CA ALA A 847 22.69 7.65 -25.91
C ALA A 847 22.40 8.64 -27.07
N GLY A 848 21.61 9.69 -26.82
CA GLY A 848 21.19 10.67 -27.83
C GLY A 848 20.07 10.19 -28.75
N ARG A 849 19.37 9.10 -28.40
CA ARG A 849 18.22 8.61 -29.16
C ARG A 849 16.98 9.45 -28.86
N VAL A 850 16.19 9.71 -29.89
CA VAL A 850 14.93 10.43 -29.79
C VAL A 850 13.83 9.53 -29.20
N ILE A 851 13.12 10.05 -28.22
CA ILE A 851 11.90 9.48 -27.64
C ILE A 851 10.76 10.45 -27.90
N GLY A 852 9.62 9.98 -28.34
CA GLY A 852 8.46 10.83 -28.64
C GLY A 852 8.46 11.44 -30.04
N GLY A 853 9.35 11.01 -30.93
CA GLY A 853 9.41 11.45 -32.33
C GLY A 853 8.62 10.54 -33.28
N ARG A 854 8.39 10.99 -34.51
CA ARG A 854 7.61 10.25 -35.52
C ARG A 854 8.13 8.84 -35.80
N ASN A 855 9.44 8.65 -35.68
CA ASN A 855 10.10 7.37 -35.92
C ASN A 855 10.34 6.56 -34.63
N SER A 856 9.87 7.04 -33.47
CA SER A 856 9.96 6.28 -32.23
C SER A 856 8.96 5.13 -32.24
N PRO A 857 9.40 3.86 -32.11
CA PRO A 857 8.49 2.71 -32.12
C PRO A 857 7.56 2.64 -30.91
N GLU A 858 7.98 3.25 -29.81
CA GLU A 858 7.27 3.35 -28.53
C GLU A 858 7.29 4.82 -28.09
N CYS A 859 6.27 5.26 -27.37
CA CYS A 859 6.08 6.65 -26.98
C CYS A 859 6.26 7.61 -28.18
N SER A 860 5.60 7.33 -29.30
CA SER A 860 5.75 8.17 -30.51
C SER A 860 5.07 9.53 -30.36
N VAL A 861 4.12 9.66 -29.45
CA VAL A 861 3.47 10.92 -29.04
C VAL A 861 3.37 10.95 -27.53
N ASP A 862 3.77 12.06 -26.93
CA ASP A 862 3.58 12.36 -25.50
C ASP A 862 2.85 13.71 -25.39
N ILE A 863 1.86 13.80 -24.48
CA ILE A 863 1.03 14.99 -24.32
C ILE A 863 1.80 16.15 -23.69
N LEU A 864 2.77 15.88 -22.80
CA LEU A 864 3.43 16.91 -21.98
C LEU A 864 4.21 17.89 -22.84
N GLY A 865 5.00 17.39 -23.80
CA GLY A 865 5.75 18.26 -24.72
C GLY A 865 4.85 19.22 -25.50
N GLN A 866 3.68 18.76 -25.95
CA GLN A 866 2.74 19.56 -26.72
C GLN A 866 1.99 20.58 -25.85
N ALA A 867 1.52 20.13 -24.69
CA ALA A 867 0.74 20.97 -23.77
C ALA A 867 1.60 22.12 -23.21
N PHE A 868 2.82 21.81 -22.74
CA PHE A 868 3.68 22.83 -22.15
C PHE A 868 4.26 23.79 -23.21
N ALA A 869 4.51 23.32 -24.42
CA ALA A 869 4.84 24.22 -25.55
C ALA A 869 3.71 25.24 -25.80
N ALA A 870 2.46 24.76 -25.82
CA ALA A 870 1.30 25.62 -26.04
C ALA A 870 1.05 26.59 -24.88
N MET A 871 1.22 26.13 -23.63
CA MET A 871 1.14 26.99 -22.42
C MET A 871 2.21 28.08 -22.46
N THR A 872 3.38 27.77 -22.99
CA THR A 872 4.53 28.69 -23.00
C THR A 872 4.47 29.68 -24.16
N LEU A 873 4.25 29.20 -25.38
CA LEU A 873 4.31 30.03 -26.58
C LEU A 873 2.92 30.56 -27.03
N GLY A 874 1.84 30.04 -26.46
CA GLY A 874 0.50 30.32 -26.92
C GLY A 874 0.22 29.68 -28.29
N ARG A 875 -0.61 30.34 -29.13
CA ARG A 875 -1.02 29.81 -30.41
C ARG A 875 0.03 30.13 -31.49
N THR A 876 0.82 29.16 -31.87
CA THR A 876 1.72 29.19 -33.04
C THR A 876 1.36 28.02 -33.97
N GLU A 877 1.87 28.02 -35.20
CA GLU A 877 1.67 26.93 -36.15
C GLU A 877 2.16 25.60 -35.56
N ARG A 878 3.33 25.56 -34.89
CA ARG A 878 3.91 24.36 -34.29
C ARG A 878 3.11 23.87 -33.07
N THR A 879 2.67 24.77 -32.18
CA THR A 879 1.89 24.37 -31.00
C THR A 879 0.52 23.84 -31.41
N VAL A 880 -0.13 24.43 -32.42
CA VAL A 880 -1.40 23.92 -32.97
C VAL A 880 -1.22 22.55 -33.59
N SER A 881 -0.15 22.37 -34.40
CA SER A 881 0.17 21.07 -35.02
C SER A 881 0.44 19.98 -33.98
N GLY A 882 1.24 20.29 -32.94
CA GLY A 882 1.53 19.36 -31.87
C GLY A 882 0.31 18.93 -31.07
N LEU A 883 -0.55 19.89 -30.68
CA LEU A 883 -1.80 19.60 -29.97
C LEU A 883 -2.78 18.79 -30.84
N ASP A 884 -2.89 19.07 -32.15
CA ASP A 884 -3.74 18.35 -33.07
C ASP A 884 -3.29 16.89 -33.23
N THR A 885 -1.97 16.70 -33.32
CA THR A 885 -1.35 15.35 -33.36
C THR A 885 -1.62 14.59 -32.07
N ALA A 886 -1.41 15.23 -30.91
CA ALA A 886 -1.71 14.63 -29.62
C ALA A 886 -3.19 14.29 -29.47
N TYR A 887 -4.11 15.17 -29.88
CA TYR A 887 -5.55 14.89 -29.83
C TYR A 887 -5.92 13.66 -30.66
N ARG A 888 -5.40 13.55 -31.88
CA ARG A 888 -5.72 12.40 -32.76
C ARG A 888 -5.14 11.08 -32.22
N ALA A 889 -3.94 11.10 -31.66
CA ALA A 889 -3.26 9.90 -31.21
C ALA A 889 -3.66 9.46 -29.81
N LEU A 890 -3.87 10.41 -28.88
CA LEU A 890 -4.00 10.11 -27.46
C LEU A 890 -5.44 10.17 -26.93
N PHE A 891 -6.37 10.87 -27.61
CA PHE A 891 -7.74 10.97 -27.12
C PHE A 891 -8.52 9.68 -27.41
N ASP A 892 -8.81 8.93 -26.34
CA ASP A 892 -9.67 7.76 -26.39
C ASP A 892 -11.15 8.18 -26.36
N ARG A 893 -11.83 8.06 -27.51
CA ARG A 893 -13.23 8.50 -27.67
C ARG A 893 -14.22 7.66 -26.86
N LYS A 894 -13.91 6.38 -26.60
CA LYS A 894 -14.76 5.49 -25.83
C LYS A 894 -14.63 5.77 -24.32
N ALA A 895 -13.40 5.88 -23.84
CA ALA A 895 -13.10 6.19 -22.45
C ALA A 895 -13.26 7.69 -22.14
N LYS A 896 -13.33 8.57 -23.14
CA LYS A 896 -13.42 10.04 -23.03
C LYS A 896 -12.27 10.63 -22.20
N LEU A 897 -11.06 10.11 -22.41
CA LEU A 897 -9.85 10.56 -21.71
C LEU A 897 -8.66 10.64 -22.67
N PHE A 898 -7.64 11.40 -22.26
CA PHE A 898 -6.36 11.41 -22.96
C PHE A 898 -5.42 10.38 -22.32
N ARG A 899 -4.75 9.60 -23.16
CA ARG A 899 -3.59 8.84 -22.74
C ARG A 899 -2.42 9.80 -22.54
N LEU A 900 -1.50 9.46 -21.65
CA LEU A 900 -0.31 10.28 -21.42
C LEU A 900 0.61 10.24 -22.64
N PHE A 901 0.83 9.05 -23.19
CA PHE A 901 1.61 8.80 -24.41
C PHE A 901 1.14 7.53 -25.10
N ASP A 902 1.52 7.35 -26.37
CA ASP A 902 1.19 6.18 -27.19
C ASP A 902 2.27 5.96 -28.27
N PRO A 903 2.63 4.71 -28.64
CA PRO A 903 2.40 3.45 -27.91
C PRO A 903 3.10 3.39 -26.54
N PRO A 904 2.67 2.47 -25.63
CA PRO A 904 3.35 2.29 -24.35
C PRO A 904 4.77 1.70 -24.54
N PHE A 905 5.59 1.81 -23.50
CA PHE A 905 6.91 1.16 -23.46
C PHE A 905 6.74 -0.32 -23.14
N ASP A 906 7.04 -1.18 -24.10
CA ASP A 906 7.01 -2.64 -23.98
C ASP A 906 8.40 -3.28 -24.08
N ARG A 907 9.30 -2.66 -24.83
CA ARG A 907 10.64 -3.18 -25.14
C ARG A 907 11.74 -2.26 -24.65
N TYR A 908 11.51 -0.98 -24.71
CA TYR A 908 12.46 0.03 -24.24
C TYR A 908 12.35 0.18 -22.73
N ASP A 909 13.48 0.00 -22.05
CA ASP A 909 13.55 0.16 -20.59
C ASP A 909 13.65 1.64 -20.23
N ALA A 910 12.51 2.30 -20.12
CA ALA A 910 12.43 3.72 -19.75
C ALA A 910 12.54 3.93 -18.23
N GLY A 911 12.35 2.91 -17.42
CA GLY A 911 12.30 2.96 -15.97
C GLY A 911 11.35 1.92 -15.38
N TYR A 912 10.34 2.34 -14.59
CA TYR A 912 9.37 1.43 -13.96
C TYR A 912 8.66 0.53 -14.95
#